data_c137f49f0702980ee5b6d9695c0ac584
#
_entry.id   c137f49f0702980ee5b6d9695c0ac584
#
_cell.length_a   1.000
_cell.length_b   1.000
_cell.length_c   1.000
_cell.angle_alpha   90.00
_cell.angle_beta   90.00
_cell.angle_gamma   90.00
#
_symmetry.space_group_name_H-M   'P 1'
#
loop_
_entity.id
_entity.type
_entity.pdbx_description
1 polymer ?
#
loop_
_entity_poly.entity_id
_entity_poly.type
_entity_poly.pdbx_seq_one_letter_code
_entity_poly.pdbx_strand_id
1 'polypeptide(L)'
;MLFRSPYPDFLDVQLKSFKDFLQLDTPPEERKNDGLYKVFSENFPITDTRNNFVLEFLDYYIDPPRYSIDECLERGLTYSVPLKAKMKLYCTDPDHEDFGTFIQDVFLGTIPYMTDNGTFVINGAERVVVSQLHRSPGVFFSQGVHANGTMLYSARIIPFKGSWIEFATDINNVMYAYIDRKKKLPVTTLLRAIGYEQDKDILQIFDLAEEVKVNKKNMKAAIGRKLAARVLKSWNEDFVDEDTGEVVSIERNEVIMERETELTADNIEEIVESGAQTVLLHKDEEAANKFTIIFNTLAKDPSNSEKEAVNYIYRQLRNADPADDASAREVFQNLFFSDKRYDLGEVGRYRINKKLNLDTDIDVRVLTKEDIIEIIKYLIQLINSSATVDDIDHLSNRRVRTVGEQLANQFSIGLARMTRTIRERMNVRDNEVFTPTDLINAKTISSVINSFFGTNPLSQFMDQTNPLAEVTHKRRLSALGPGGLSRERAGFEVRDVHYTHYGRLCPIESPEGPNIGLISSLCMYAKINDLGFIVTPYRKVNDSKVDMANEDVVYLTAEDEESKIIGQGNAPLTVDGSFIRDVVKCRQDADYPVVGPDQVDYVDVSPQQIASVSAGLIPFLEHDDGHRALMGCNMMRQAVPLLHNDAPIVGTGLEKQVCEDSRTMVTAEGEGVIEYVDATTIRILYDRTEDDEFVSFEPALKEYRIPKFRRTNQNMTIDLRPICNKGQRVKKGDILTEGYATENGELALGRNLLVAYIPWKGYNYEDAVVISERMVRDDVLTSVHVDEYSLDVRETKRGVEEFTSDIPNVSEEATKDLDDNGIVRVGARIEPGDIMIGKISPKGESDPSPEEKLLRAIFGRSEERRVGKECRSRWSPYH
;
A
#
# COMPACT_ATOMS: atom_id res chain seq x y z
N MET A 1 -1.91 -15.46 -34.89
CA MET A 1 -2.19 -15.72 -33.47
C MET A 1 -1.33 -16.85 -32.88
N LEU A 2 -0.15 -17.11 -33.42
CA LEU A 2 0.70 -18.24 -33.05
C LEU A 2 1.57 -18.01 -31.79
N PHE A 3 1.51 -16.82 -31.16
CA PHE A 3 2.53 -16.42 -30.18
C PHE A 3 1.95 -15.65 -29.00
N ARG A 4 0.77 -16.05 -28.50
CA ARG A 4 0.24 -15.49 -27.26
C ARG A 4 0.87 -16.20 -26.06
N SER A 5 1.57 -15.46 -25.24
CA SER A 5 1.89 -15.95 -23.90
C SER A 5 0.59 -16.13 -23.10
N PRO A 6 0.50 -17.15 -22.22
CA PRO A 6 -0.66 -17.34 -21.37
C PRO A 6 -0.83 -16.12 -20.46
N TYR A 7 -2.09 -15.79 -20.15
CA TYR A 7 -2.37 -14.76 -19.16
C TYR A 7 -1.94 -15.24 -17.76
N PRO A 8 -1.38 -14.34 -16.93
CA PRO A 8 -1.21 -14.65 -15.51
C PRO A 8 -2.58 -14.81 -14.84
N ASP A 9 -2.64 -15.50 -13.70
CA ASP A 9 -3.85 -15.52 -12.88
C ASP A 9 -4.19 -14.09 -12.43
N PHE A 10 -5.41 -13.64 -12.72
CA PHE A 10 -5.82 -12.27 -12.43
C PHE A 10 -5.92 -11.96 -10.95
N LEU A 11 -6.05 -12.96 -10.09
CA LEU A 11 -6.07 -12.78 -8.63
C LEU A 11 -4.70 -12.91 -7.97
N ASP A 12 -3.65 -13.19 -8.72
CA ASP A 12 -2.29 -13.44 -8.21
C ASP A 12 -1.76 -12.28 -7.35
N VAL A 13 -2.12 -11.05 -7.70
CA VAL A 13 -1.74 -9.85 -6.94
C VAL A 13 -2.18 -9.92 -5.47
N GLN A 14 -3.38 -10.40 -5.19
CA GLN A 14 -3.90 -10.55 -3.85
C GLN A 14 -3.37 -11.82 -3.17
N LEU A 15 -3.46 -12.94 -3.84
CA LEU A 15 -3.13 -14.26 -3.28
C LEU A 15 -1.66 -14.41 -2.99
N LYS A 16 -0.80 -14.05 -3.96
CA LYS A 16 0.66 -14.12 -3.78
C LYS A 16 1.12 -13.20 -2.65
N SER A 17 0.64 -11.97 -2.63
CA SER A 17 1.02 -11.00 -1.59
C SER A 17 0.69 -11.50 -0.17
N PHE A 18 -0.49 -12.10 0.02
CA PHE A 18 -0.87 -12.63 1.32
C PHE A 18 -0.09 -13.91 1.69
N LYS A 19 0.18 -14.75 0.70
CA LYS A 19 1.00 -15.95 0.89
C LYS A 19 2.43 -15.59 1.28
N ASP A 20 3.03 -14.64 0.58
CA ASP A 20 4.39 -14.14 0.88
C ASP A 20 4.44 -13.45 2.25
N PHE A 21 3.37 -12.77 2.67
CA PHE A 21 3.27 -12.18 3.99
C PHE A 21 3.32 -13.21 5.12
N LEU A 22 2.58 -14.32 4.99
CA LEU A 22 2.51 -15.34 6.03
C LEU A 22 3.60 -16.41 5.96
N GLN A 23 4.14 -16.70 4.77
CA GLN A 23 5.17 -17.71 4.52
C GLN A 23 4.93 -19.07 5.22
N LEU A 24 3.67 -19.54 5.25
CA LEU A 24 3.29 -20.76 5.97
C LEU A 24 3.82 -22.04 5.32
N ASP A 25 3.89 -22.05 3.98
CA ASP A 25 4.33 -23.21 3.20
C ASP A 25 5.86 -23.40 3.25
N THR A 26 6.59 -22.43 3.83
CA THR A 26 8.04 -22.46 3.92
C THR A 26 8.48 -22.95 5.29
N PRO A 27 9.40 -23.94 5.38
CA PRO A 27 9.96 -24.36 6.66
C PRO A 27 10.57 -23.17 7.42
N PRO A 28 10.53 -23.18 8.77
CA PRO A 28 11.02 -22.05 9.57
C PRO A 28 12.47 -21.64 9.28
N GLU A 29 13.32 -22.61 8.92
CA GLU A 29 14.73 -22.39 8.63
C GLU A 29 14.99 -21.72 7.27
N GLU A 30 14.04 -21.85 6.33
CA GLU A 30 14.13 -21.32 4.97
C GLU A 30 13.29 -20.05 4.77
N ARG A 31 12.61 -19.56 5.81
CA ARG A 31 11.79 -18.36 5.72
C ARG A 31 12.66 -17.15 5.40
N LYS A 32 12.24 -16.42 4.39
CA LYS A 32 12.87 -15.14 4.03
C LYS A 32 12.60 -14.10 5.11
N ASN A 33 13.56 -13.21 5.33
CA ASN A 33 13.37 -12.08 6.25
C ASN A 33 12.47 -11.02 5.62
N ASP A 34 11.20 -11.37 5.40
CA ASP A 34 10.16 -10.53 4.83
C ASP A 34 8.81 -10.80 5.50
N GLY A 35 7.82 -9.93 5.23
CA GLY A 35 6.45 -10.08 5.73
C GLY A 35 6.36 -10.15 7.26
N LEU A 36 5.61 -11.12 7.75
CA LEU A 36 5.36 -11.29 9.18
C LEU A 36 6.61 -11.71 9.97
N TYR A 37 7.47 -12.55 9.38
CA TYR A 37 8.72 -12.98 10.02
C TYR A 37 9.65 -11.78 10.28
N LYS A 38 9.80 -10.88 9.32
CA LYS A 38 10.56 -9.64 9.46
C LYS A 38 10.03 -8.76 10.59
N VAL A 39 8.71 -8.61 10.67
CA VAL A 39 8.08 -7.81 11.74
C VAL A 39 8.38 -8.38 13.11
N PHE A 40 8.42 -9.70 13.27
CA PHE A 40 8.85 -10.32 14.51
C PHE A 40 10.34 -10.11 14.78
N SER A 41 11.21 -10.37 13.82
CA SER A 41 12.67 -10.25 13.99
C SER A 41 13.11 -8.82 14.33
N GLU A 42 12.45 -7.79 13.81
CA GLU A 42 12.75 -6.38 14.11
C GLU A 42 12.31 -5.96 15.53
N ASN A 43 11.26 -6.58 16.09
CA ASN A 43 10.73 -6.23 17.41
C ASN A 43 11.31 -7.06 18.54
N PHE A 44 11.90 -8.21 18.27
CA PHE A 44 12.53 -9.11 19.24
C PHE A 44 14.05 -9.20 19.01
N PRO A 45 14.85 -9.46 20.04
CA PRO A 45 14.47 -9.72 21.42
C PRO A 45 14.01 -8.49 22.20
N ILE A 46 13.11 -8.68 23.17
CA ILE A 46 12.65 -7.66 24.09
C ILE A 46 13.41 -7.81 25.39
N THR A 47 14.10 -6.76 25.80
CA THR A 47 14.84 -6.73 27.05
C THR A 47 14.21 -5.73 28.02
N ASP A 48 14.37 -6.01 29.31
CA ASP A 48 14.08 -5.09 30.40
C ASP A 48 15.06 -3.90 30.40
N THR A 49 14.73 -2.83 31.11
CA THR A 49 15.59 -1.64 31.27
C THR A 49 16.94 -1.94 31.90
N ARG A 50 17.04 -3.01 32.70
CA ARG A 50 18.29 -3.48 33.37
C ARG A 50 19.00 -4.56 32.58
N ASN A 51 18.42 -5.03 31.44
CA ASN A 51 18.88 -6.15 30.62
C ASN A 51 18.95 -7.50 31.38
N ASN A 52 18.15 -7.69 32.44
CA ASN A 52 18.13 -8.92 33.23
C ASN A 52 17.27 -10.00 32.58
N PHE A 53 16.11 -9.63 32.09
CA PHE A 53 15.16 -10.53 31.43
C PHE A 53 15.15 -10.33 29.93
N VAL A 54 15.18 -11.43 29.19
CA VAL A 54 15.17 -11.43 27.72
C VAL A 54 14.05 -12.31 27.22
N LEU A 55 13.16 -11.76 26.40
CA LEU A 55 12.12 -12.48 25.68
C LEU A 55 12.52 -12.58 24.21
N GLU A 56 12.85 -13.80 23.76
CA GLU A 56 13.21 -14.12 22.37
C GLU A 56 12.01 -14.72 21.62
N PHE A 57 11.92 -14.35 20.35
CA PHE A 57 11.02 -14.98 19.39
C PHE A 57 11.77 -16.14 18.69
N LEU A 58 11.13 -17.31 18.60
CA LEU A 58 11.70 -18.47 17.93
C LEU A 58 11.01 -18.74 16.58
N ASP A 59 9.68 -18.86 16.59
CA ASP A 59 8.87 -19.14 15.42
C ASP A 59 7.41 -18.75 15.63
N TYR A 60 6.63 -18.74 14.54
CA TYR A 60 5.18 -18.57 14.58
C TYR A 60 4.48 -19.64 13.75
N TYR A 61 3.25 -19.93 14.11
CA TYR A 61 2.38 -20.83 13.38
C TYR A 61 0.91 -20.43 13.54
N ILE A 62 0.07 -20.97 12.69
CA ILE A 62 -1.35 -20.68 12.62
C ILE A 62 -2.11 -21.96 12.82
N ASP A 63 -3.10 -21.93 13.71
CA ASP A 63 -4.04 -23.04 13.89
C ASP A 63 -5.14 -22.96 12.81
N PRO A 64 -5.82 -24.08 12.52
CA PRO A 64 -6.97 -24.08 11.61
C PRO A 64 -8.06 -23.11 12.04
N PRO A 65 -8.83 -22.55 11.09
CA PRO A 65 -9.93 -21.67 11.39
C PRO A 65 -11.01 -22.39 12.21
N ARG A 66 -11.61 -21.66 13.15
CA ARG A 66 -12.63 -22.21 14.04
C ARG A 66 -13.97 -22.43 13.33
N TYR A 67 -14.29 -21.60 12.35
CA TYR A 67 -15.52 -21.62 11.57
C TYR A 67 -15.18 -21.67 10.09
N SER A 68 -16.07 -22.31 9.31
CA SER A 68 -15.98 -22.29 7.86
C SER A 68 -16.36 -20.90 7.29
N ILE A 69 -16.02 -20.66 6.02
CA ILE A 69 -16.37 -19.41 5.34
C ILE A 69 -17.88 -19.23 5.30
N ASP A 70 -18.63 -20.27 4.96
CA ASP A 70 -20.09 -20.24 4.86
C ASP A 70 -20.73 -19.95 6.21
N GLU A 71 -20.24 -20.55 7.29
CA GLU A 71 -20.70 -20.27 8.65
C GLU A 71 -20.43 -18.82 9.06
N CYS A 72 -19.26 -18.26 8.67
CA CYS A 72 -18.94 -16.86 8.95
C CYS A 72 -19.86 -15.91 8.21
N LEU A 73 -20.20 -16.21 6.96
CA LEU A 73 -21.13 -15.41 6.15
C LEU A 73 -22.56 -15.47 6.73
N GLU A 74 -23.04 -16.64 7.12
CA GLU A 74 -24.40 -16.84 7.66
C GLU A 74 -24.57 -16.22 9.04
N ARG A 75 -23.56 -16.36 9.92
CA ARG A 75 -23.63 -15.90 11.32
C ARG A 75 -23.12 -14.49 11.55
N GLY A 76 -22.63 -13.81 10.51
CA GLY A 76 -22.04 -12.48 10.66
C GLY A 76 -20.72 -12.47 11.42
N LEU A 77 -19.91 -13.53 11.30
CA LEU A 77 -18.61 -13.68 11.97
C LEU A 77 -17.47 -13.28 11.06
N THR A 78 -16.30 -13.11 11.66
CA THR A 78 -15.05 -12.87 10.90
C THR A 78 -14.33 -14.21 10.67
N TYR A 79 -13.99 -14.48 9.41
CA TYR A 79 -13.17 -15.62 9.06
C TYR A 79 -11.71 -15.33 9.44
N SER A 80 -11.26 -15.92 10.53
CA SER A 80 -9.96 -15.66 11.11
C SER A 80 -9.32 -16.92 11.66
N VAL A 81 -8.00 -16.90 11.73
CA VAL A 81 -7.18 -18.00 12.24
C VAL A 81 -6.42 -17.54 13.48
N PRO A 82 -6.25 -18.41 14.48
CA PRO A 82 -5.43 -18.14 15.65
C PRO A 82 -3.95 -18.07 15.28
N LEU A 83 -3.29 -16.95 15.60
CA LEU A 83 -1.83 -16.81 15.49
C LEU A 83 -1.19 -17.15 16.83
N LYS A 84 -0.25 -18.07 16.83
CA LYS A 84 0.59 -18.41 17.96
C LYS A 84 2.05 -18.19 17.63
N ALA A 85 2.83 -17.79 18.62
CA ALA A 85 4.27 -17.65 18.49
C ALA A 85 4.97 -18.46 19.58
N LYS A 86 6.02 -19.15 19.21
CA LYS A 86 6.91 -19.85 20.12
C LYS A 86 7.92 -18.87 20.66
N MET A 87 7.89 -18.66 21.96
CA MET A 87 8.73 -17.66 22.62
C MET A 87 9.56 -18.30 23.72
N LYS A 88 10.76 -17.75 23.91
CA LYS A 88 11.72 -18.16 24.92
C LYS A 88 12.00 -17.00 25.86
N LEU A 89 11.74 -17.21 27.15
CA LEU A 89 12.01 -16.24 28.19
C LEU A 89 13.10 -16.79 29.11
N TYR A 90 14.14 -16.01 29.34
CA TYR A 90 15.25 -16.37 30.24
C TYR A 90 15.80 -15.13 30.94
N CYS A 91 16.49 -15.37 32.06
CA CYS A 91 17.20 -14.37 32.82
C CYS A 91 18.70 -14.46 32.54
N THR A 92 19.36 -13.32 32.40
CA THR A 92 20.83 -13.22 32.21
C THR A 92 21.55 -12.81 33.48
N ASP A 93 20.81 -12.48 34.53
CA ASP A 93 21.39 -12.04 35.82
C ASP A 93 21.78 -13.24 36.70
N PRO A 94 23.06 -13.35 37.12
CA PRO A 94 23.49 -14.43 38.01
C PRO A 94 22.82 -14.41 39.39
N ASP A 95 22.27 -13.27 39.84
CA ASP A 95 21.57 -13.15 41.13
C ASP A 95 20.18 -13.84 41.13
N HIS A 96 19.67 -14.21 39.94
CA HIS A 96 18.39 -14.87 39.73
C HIS A 96 18.55 -16.30 39.16
N GLU A 97 19.47 -17.11 39.68
CA GLU A 97 19.73 -18.48 39.23
C GLU A 97 18.48 -19.40 39.31
N ASP A 98 17.51 -19.07 40.17
CA ASP A 98 16.27 -19.80 40.33
C ASP A 98 15.25 -19.58 39.18
N PHE A 99 15.50 -18.62 38.29
CA PHE A 99 14.63 -18.34 37.15
C PHE A 99 14.95 -19.25 35.97
N GLY A 100 14.09 -20.26 35.79
CA GLY A 100 14.25 -21.21 34.69
C GLY A 100 14.01 -20.60 33.32
N THR A 101 14.58 -21.21 32.29
CA THR A 101 14.25 -20.88 30.90
C THR A 101 12.87 -21.42 30.53
N PHE A 102 11.95 -20.55 30.15
CA PHE A 102 10.61 -20.91 29.72
C PHE A 102 10.48 -20.86 28.20
N ILE A 103 10.13 -21.96 27.57
CA ILE A 103 9.78 -22.02 26.14
C ILE A 103 8.31 -22.37 26.06
N GLN A 104 7.50 -21.47 25.54
CA GLN A 104 6.05 -21.66 25.48
C GLN A 104 5.49 -21.14 24.16
N ASP A 105 4.39 -21.77 23.75
CA ASP A 105 3.57 -21.28 22.64
C ASP A 105 2.54 -20.28 23.17
N VAL A 106 2.64 -19.06 22.70
CA VAL A 106 1.81 -17.95 23.19
C VAL A 106 0.82 -17.53 22.12
N PHE A 107 -0.44 -17.43 22.50
CA PHE A 107 -1.49 -16.88 21.64
C PHE A 107 -1.35 -15.37 21.50
N LEU A 108 -1.14 -14.90 20.26
CA LEU A 108 -0.96 -13.48 19.94
C LEU A 108 -2.24 -12.81 19.48
N GLY A 109 -3.26 -13.56 19.16
CA GLY A 109 -4.53 -13.05 18.65
C GLY A 109 -5.03 -13.81 17.44
N THR A 110 -6.14 -13.35 16.87
CA THR A 110 -6.69 -13.88 15.63
C THR A 110 -6.40 -12.94 14.48
N ILE A 111 -6.04 -13.51 13.34
CA ILE A 111 -5.80 -12.78 12.09
C ILE A 111 -6.91 -13.13 11.11
N PRO A 112 -7.59 -12.13 10.50
CA PRO A 112 -8.44 -12.42 9.35
C PRO A 112 -7.64 -13.13 8.26
N TYR A 113 -8.18 -14.22 7.78
CA TYR A 113 -7.51 -15.06 6.78
C TYR A 113 -8.14 -14.84 5.41
N MET A 114 -7.30 -14.74 4.38
CA MET A 114 -7.76 -14.56 3.00
C MET A 114 -8.40 -15.84 2.48
N THR A 115 -9.56 -15.71 1.85
CA THR A 115 -10.21 -16.81 1.15
C THR A 115 -9.47 -17.12 -0.17
N ASP A 116 -9.74 -18.27 -0.76
CA ASP A 116 -9.18 -18.63 -2.07
C ASP A 116 -9.57 -17.66 -3.19
N ASN A 117 -10.60 -16.87 -2.97
CA ASN A 117 -11.05 -15.81 -3.88
C ASN A 117 -10.30 -14.49 -3.72
N GLY A 118 -9.34 -14.41 -2.80
CA GLY A 118 -8.59 -13.18 -2.54
C GLY A 118 -9.35 -12.12 -1.74
N THR A 119 -10.36 -12.53 -0.96
CA THR A 119 -11.20 -11.67 -0.12
C THR A 119 -11.04 -11.99 1.35
N PHE A 120 -11.48 -11.06 2.21
CA PHE A 120 -11.57 -11.25 3.65
C PHE A 120 -13.02 -11.19 4.07
N VAL A 121 -13.44 -12.11 4.93
CA VAL A 121 -14.78 -12.10 5.52
C VAL A 121 -14.70 -11.43 6.88
N ILE A 122 -15.23 -10.22 6.97
CA ILE A 122 -15.23 -9.42 8.20
C ILE A 122 -16.66 -9.14 8.62
N ASN A 123 -17.05 -9.62 9.80
CA ASN A 123 -18.41 -9.48 10.33
C ASN A 123 -19.51 -9.97 9.35
N GLY A 124 -19.23 -11.06 8.64
CA GLY A 124 -20.15 -11.64 7.66
C GLY A 124 -20.20 -10.95 6.31
N ALA A 125 -19.37 -9.93 6.06
CA ALA A 125 -19.27 -9.24 4.79
C ALA A 125 -17.94 -9.52 4.13
N GLU A 126 -17.93 -9.82 2.83
CA GLU A 126 -16.70 -9.96 2.07
C GLU A 126 -16.10 -8.59 1.76
N ARG A 127 -14.82 -8.43 2.07
CA ARG A 127 -14.04 -7.21 1.84
C ARG A 127 -12.79 -7.50 1.03
N VAL A 128 -12.37 -6.49 0.27
CA VAL A 128 -11.13 -6.50 -0.50
C VAL A 128 -10.23 -5.38 0.01
N VAL A 129 -8.98 -5.71 0.28
CA VAL A 129 -7.95 -4.70 0.58
C VAL A 129 -7.33 -4.26 -0.75
N VAL A 130 -7.64 -3.04 -1.16
CA VAL A 130 -7.15 -2.47 -2.41
C VAL A 130 -5.68 -2.09 -2.28
N SER A 131 -4.87 -2.44 -3.28
CA SER A 131 -3.46 -2.05 -3.32
C SER A 131 -3.33 -0.53 -3.48
N GLN A 132 -2.35 0.06 -2.81
CA GLN A 132 -2.10 1.49 -2.83
C GLN A 132 -0.91 1.82 -3.73
N LEU A 133 -1.09 2.78 -4.62
CA LEU A 133 -0.02 3.37 -5.42
C LEU A 133 0.46 4.65 -4.73
N HIS A 134 1.70 4.65 -4.25
CA HIS A 134 2.28 5.76 -3.53
C HIS A 134 3.67 6.10 -4.07
N ARG A 135 4.20 7.25 -3.68
CA ARG A 135 5.58 7.61 -4.02
C ARG A 135 6.54 6.65 -3.29
N SER A 136 7.48 6.07 -4.03
CA SER A 136 8.52 5.18 -3.49
C SER A 136 9.36 5.89 -2.43
N PRO A 137 9.82 5.22 -1.38
CA PRO A 137 10.91 5.72 -0.56
C PRO A 137 12.17 5.97 -1.39
N GLY A 138 12.99 6.93 -0.97
CA GLY A 138 14.23 7.27 -1.66
C GLY A 138 14.45 8.77 -1.73
N VAL A 139 15.30 9.21 -2.67
CA VAL A 139 15.58 10.62 -2.93
C VAL A 139 14.94 11.07 -4.24
N PHE A 140 14.35 12.26 -4.23
CA PHE A 140 13.72 12.89 -5.38
C PHE A 140 14.24 14.28 -5.58
N PHE A 141 14.69 14.57 -6.79
CA PHE A 141 15.16 15.88 -7.21
C PHE A 141 14.07 16.57 -8.03
N SER A 142 13.72 17.78 -7.65
CA SER A 142 12.69 18.56 -8.31
C SER A 142 13.16 19.97 -8.60
N GLN A 143 12.49 20.62 -9.54
CA GLN A 143 12.73 22.01 -9.88
C GLN A 143 11.43 22.80 -9.73
N GLY A 144 11.56 24.05 -9.37
CA GLY A 144 10.46 25.01 -9.29
C GLY A 144 10.88 26.35 -9.81
N VAL A 145 9.94 27.12 -10.36
CA VAL A 145 10.20 28.49 -10.82
C VAL A 145 9.68 29.45 -9.76
N HIS A 146 10.57 30.27 -9.23
CA HIS A 146 10.18 31.33 -8.32
C HIS A 146 9.43 32.44 -9.08
N ALA A 147 8.64 33.27 -8.38
CA ALA A 147 7.89 34.36 -8.95
C ALA A 147 8.74 35.34 -9.75
N ASN A 148 10.04 35.44 -9.46
CA ASN A 148 11.01 36.26 -10.19
C ASN A 148 11.58 35.62 -11.46
N GLY A 149 11.14 34.39 -11.81
CA GLY A 149 11.66 33.62 -12.94
C GLY A 149 12.94 32.83 -12.66
N THR A 150 13.49 32.87 -11.44
CA THR A 150 14.67 32.11 -11.06
C THR A 150 14.30 30.64 -10.86
N MET A 151 15.09 29.72 -11.44
CA MET A 151 14.95 28.29 -11.22
C MET A 151 15.51 27.91 -9.86
N LEU A 152 14.70 27.27 -9.04
CA LEU A 152 15.08 26.74 -7.74
C LEU A 152 15.04 25.22 -7.80
N TYR A 153 16.01 24.58 -7.18
CA TYR A 153 16.13 23.14 -7.14
C TYR A 153 15.95 22.64 -5.71
N SER A 154 15.35 21.48 -5.58
CA SER A 154 15.22 20.83 -4.29
C SER A 154 15.44 19.32 -4.40
N ALA A 155 15.96 18.73 -3.33
CA ALA A 155 16.11 17.29 -3.14
C ALA A 155 15.34 16.89 -1.90
N ARG A 156 14.44 15.92 -2.00
CA ARG A 156 13.64 15.43 -0.90
C ARG A 156 13.91 13.96 -0.66
N ILE A 157 14.28 13.62 0.58
CA ILE A 157 14.43 12.24 1.03
C ILE A 157 13.14 11.83 1.71
N ILE A 158 12.53 10.77 1.21
CA ILE A 158 11.31 10.16 1.75
C ILE A 158 11.70 8.79 2.30
N PRO A 159 11.69 8.58 3.63
CA PRO A 159 11.92 7.27 4.21
C PRO A 159 10.65 6.41 4.15
N PHE A 160 10.80 5.12 4.35
CA PHE A 160 9.67 4.23 4.62
C PHE A 160 9.03 4.54 5.98
N LYS A 161 9.87 4.81 6.99
CA LYS A 161 9.48 5.20 8.34
C LYS A 161 10.48 6.23 8.87
N GLY A 162 10.02 7.35 9.39
CA GLY A 162 10.88 8.39 9.98
C GLY A 162 10.57 9.79 9.47
N SER A 163 11.45 10.72 9.82
CA SER A 163 11.32 12.12 9.45
C SER A 163 11.78 12.39 8.01
N TRP A 164 11.06 13.26 7.32
CA TRP A 164 11.44 13.71 5.98
C TRP A 164 12.52 14.78 6.08
N ILE A 165 13.44 14.79 5.13
CA ILE A 165 14.40 15.87 4.96
C ILE A 165 14.35 16.38 3.52
N GLU A 166 14.35 17.69 3.37
CA GLU A 166 14.35 18.36 2.08
C GLU A 166 15.47 19.40 2.03
N PHE A 167 16.30 19.31 1.03
CA PHE A 167 17.30 20.31 0.70
C PHE A 167 16.74 21.20 -0.39
N ALA A 168 16.78 22.52 -0.21
CA ALA A 168 16.27 23.46 -1.19
C ALA A 168 17.19 24.65 -1.35
N THR A 169 17.28 25.15 -2.57
CA THR A 169 18.02 26.36 -2.90
C THR A 169 17.13 27.60 -2.72
N ASP A 170 17.71 28.71 -2.31
CA ASP A 170 17.03 30.00 -2.18
C ASP A 170 17.48 30.97 -3.29
N ILE A 171 16.73 32.03 -3.48
CA ILE A 171 16.99 33.11 -4.47
C ILE A 171 18.39 33.70 -4.30
N ASN A 172 18.88 33.76 -3.08
CA ASN A 172 20.21 34.27 -2.74
C ASN A 172 21.35 33.26 -2.99
N ASN A 173 21.06 32.19 -3.71
CA ASN A 173 22.01 31.11 -3.94
C ASN A 173 22.58 30.53 -2.63
N VAL A 174 21.69 30.23 -1.68
CA VAL A 174 21.98 29.58 -0.38
C VAL A 174 21.18 28.30 -0.30
N MET A 175 21.78 27.24 0.22
CA MET A 175 21.12 25.94 0.38
C MET A 175 20.64 25.75 1.82
N TYR A 176 19.37 25.42 1.95
CA TYR A 176 18.72 25.16 3.24
C TYR A 176 18.23 23.73 3.34
N ALA A 177 18.26 23.18 4.54
CA ALA A 177 17.63 21.92 4.88
C ALA A 177 16.33 22.17 5.67
N TYR A 178 15.28 21.40 5.36
CA TYR A 178 13.99 21.41 6.06
C TYR A 178 13.73 20.02 6.62
N ILE A 179 13.59 19.92 7.94
CA ILE A 179 13.23 18.67 8.61
C ILE A 179 11.74 18.72 8.91
N ASP A 180 10.97 17.71 8.43
CA ASP A 180 9.50 17.61 8.57
C ASP A 180 8.76 18.91 8.21
N ARG A 181 9.24 19.63 7.18
CA ARG A 181 8.70 20.93 6.73
C ARG A 181 8.67 22.03 7.79
N LYS A 182 9.49 21.90 8.83
CA LYS A 182 9.67 22.93 9.86
C LYS A 182 10.60 24.03 9.37
N LYS A 183 11.07 24.86 10.31
CA LYS A 183 11.94 25.99 10.01
C LYS A 183 13.18 25.57 9.22
N LYS A 184 13.63 26.44 8.33
CA LYS A 184 14.82 26.25 7.51
C LYS A 184 16.09 26.40 8.32
N LEU A 185 17.09 25.55 8.06
CA LEU A 185 18.43 25.61 8.58
C LEU A 185 19.44 25.53 7.44
N PRO A 186 20.59 26.21 7.54
CA PRO A 186 21.63 26.07 6.54
C PRO A 186 22.11 24.62 6.42
N VAL A 187 22.41 24.17 5.22
CA VAL A 187 22.91 22.80 5.01
C VAL A 187 24.24 22.58 5.72
N THR A 188 25.08 23.59 5.83
CA THR A 188 26.38 23.52 6.52
C THR A 188 26.22 23.27 8.01
N THR A 189 25.18 23.81 8.66
CA THR A 189 24.83 23.48 10.05
C THR A 189 24.51 21.99 10.20
N LEU A 190 23.79 21.41 9.23
CA LEU A 190 23.52 19.97 9.23
C LEU A 190 24.82 19.15 9.06
N LEU A 191 25.70 19.54 8.14
CA LEU A 191 26.98 18.87 7.93
C LEU A 191 27.86 18.92 9.19
N ARG A 192 27.87 20.05 9.91
CA ARG A 192 28.58 20.14 11.20
C ARG A 192 27.99 19.20 12.25
N ALA A 193 26.67 19.13 12.35
CA ALA A 193 25.97 18.23 13.29
C ALA A 193 26.24 16.74 13.00
N ILE A 194 26.56 16.36 11.75
CA ILE A 194 26.90 15.01 11.34
C ILE A 194 28.35 14.64 11.70
N GLY A 195 29.20 15.66 12.00
CA GLY A 195 30.57 15.45 12.41
C GLY A 195 31.63 16.09 11.53
N TYR A 196 31.28 16.99 10.61
CA TYR A 196 32.23 17.83 9.86
C TYR A 196 32.31 19.20 10.50
N GLU A 197 33.08 19.29 11.58
CA GLU A 197 33.03 20.40 12.53
C GLU A 197 33.54 21.72 11.96
N GLN A 198 34.66 21.68 11.24
CA GLN A 198 35.30 22.87 10.75
C GLN A 198 34.97 23.23 9.32
N ASP A 199 35.06 24.48 8.92
CA ASP A 199 34.92 24.95 7.54
C ASP A 199 35.90 24.20 6.62
N LYS A 200 37.06 23.83 7.11
CA LYS A 200 38.06 23.04 6.43
C LYS A 200 37.50 21.69 5.98
N ASP A 201 36.83 20.96 6.87
CA ASP A 201 36.31 19.63 6.61
C ASP A 201 35.21 19.68 5.53
N ILE A 202 34.33 20.69 5.63
CA ILE A 202 33.27 20.91 4.65
C ILE A 202 33.85 21.24 3.27
N LEU A 203 34.84 22.09 3.16
CA LEU A 203 35.48 22.45 1.91
C LEU A 203 36.29 21.31 1.29
N GLN A 204 36.89 20.45 2.10
CA GLN A 204 37.62 19.26 1.64
C GLN A 204 36.68 18.21 1.04
N ILE A 205 35.47 18.00 1.61
CA ILE A 205 34.48 17.05 1.04
C ILE A 205 34.12 17.39 -0.40
N PHE A 206 34.03 18.66 -0.71
CA PHE A 206 33.71 19.15 -2.07
C PHE A 206 34.94 19.41 -2.94
N ASP A 207 36.15 19.12 -2.43
CA ASP A 207 37.46 19.35 -3.09
C ASP A 207 37.65 20.82 -3.58
N LEU A 208 37.20 21.77 -2.77
CA LEU A 208 37.18 23.19 -3.12
C LEU A 208 38.40 23.96 -2.64
N ALA A 209 39.08 23.46 -1.60
CA ALA A 209 40.18 24.15 -0.96
C ALA A 209 41.47 23.34 -0.98
N GLU A 210 42.57 24.02 -1.24
CA GLU A 210 43.92 23.52 -1.10
C GLU A 210 44.51 23.98 0.24
N GLU A 211 45.02 23.07 1.05
CA GLU A 211 45.69 23.37 2.30
C GLU A 211 47.11 23.78 2.08
N VAL A 212 47.40 25.02 2.40
CA VAL A 212 48.78 25.57 2.29
C VAL A 212 49.32 25.81 3.68
N LYS A 213 50.48 25.20 4.00
CA LYS A 213 51.17 25.46 5.26
C LYS A 213 51.71 26.88 5.29
N VAL A 214 51.48 27.60 6.37
CA VAL A 214 51.90 28.99 6.57
C VAL A 214 53.42 29.04 6.75
N ASN A 215 54.13 29.21 5.61
CA ASN A 215 55.57 29.50 5.59
C ASN A 215 55.79 30.72 4.69
N LYS A 216 56.76 31.60 5.03
CA LYS A 216 57.07 32.79 4.21
C LYS A 216 57.29 32.51 2.73
N LYS A 217 57.75 31.30 2.38
CA LYS A 217 57.97 30.88 1.00
C LYS A 217 56.69 30.52 0.29
N ASN A 218 55.81 29.71 0.92
CA ASN A 218 54.53 29.25 0.37
C ASN A 218 53.52 30.40 0.30
N MET A 219 53.51 31.27 1.32
CA MET A 219 52.59 32.41 1.35
C MET A 219 52.94 33.45 0.27
N LYS A 220 54.23 33.65 -0.06
CA LYS A 220 54.61 34.51 -1.21
C LYS A 220 54.15 33.97 -2.57
N ALA A 221 54.07 32.66 -2.73
CA ALA A 221 53.55 32.04 -3.93
C ALA A 221 52.00 32.11 -4.00
N ALA A 222 51.34 32.36 -2.89
CA ALA A 222 49.88 32.46 -2.76
C ALA A 222 49.34 33.88 -2.93
N ILE A 223 50.20 34.88 -3.17
CA ILE A 223 49.79 36.26 -3.42
C ILE A 223 48.86 36.35 -4.61
N GLY A 224 47.68 37.04 -4.43
CA GLY A 224 46.66 37.20 -5.47
C GLY A 224 45.63 36.07 -5.46
N ARG A 225 45.80 35.04 -4.64
CA ARG A 225 44.73 34.00 -4.46
C ARG A 225 43.81 34.40 -3.31
N LYS A 226 42.56 33.95 -3.39
CA LYS A 226 41.54 34.24 -2.37
C LYS A 226 41.48 33.15 -1.31
N LEU A 227 41.15 33.54 -0.09
CA LEU A 227 40.90 32.65 1.02
C LEU A 227 39.60 31.89 0.83
N ALA A 228 39.63 30.57 0.92
CA ALA A 228 38.45 29.72 0.86
C ALA A 228 37.71 29.63 2.20
N ALA A 229 38.43 29.78 3.34
CA ALA A 229 37.85 29.75 4.68
C ALA A 229 38.42 30.88 5.54
N ARG A 230 37.76 31.14 6.65
CA ARG A 230 38.26 32.09 7.68
C ARG A 230 39.61 31.62 8.25
N VAL A 231 40.50 32.54 8.47
CA VAL A 231 41.72 32.27 9.20
C VAL A 231 41.46 32.52 10.67
N LEU A 232 41.60 31.47 11.49
CA LEU A 232 41.33 31.51 12.91
C LEU A 232 42.62 31.40 13.68
N LYS A 233 42.73 32.20 14.73
CA LYS A 233 43.75 32.03 15.78
C LYS A 233 43.11 31.30 16.95
N SER A 234 43.51 30.04 17.15
CA SER A 234 43.02 29.21 18.24
C SER A 234 43.99 29.21 19.40
N TRP A 235 43.48 29.37 20.61
CA TRP A 235 44.23 29.17 21.83
C TRP A 235 43.37 28.50 22.89
N ASN A 236 44.00 27.71 23.75
CA ASN A 236 43.33 27.08 24.87
C ASN A 236 43.36 28.01 26.06
N GLU A 237 42.20 28.30 26.62
CA GLU A 237 42.07 29.02 27.89
C GLU A 237 41.59 28.03 28.94
N ASP A 238 42.48 27.82 29.94
CA ASP A 238 42.20 26.88 31.01
C ASP A 238 41.38 27.57 32.09
N PHE A 239 40.14 27.12 32.29
CA PHE A 239 39.32 27.53 33.42
C PHE A 239 39.30 26.45 34.48
N VAL A 240 39.55 26.86 35.72
CA VAL A 240 39.38 26.00 36.87
C VAL A 240 37.97 26.20 37.38
N ASP A 241 37.16 25.13 37.32
CA ASP A 241 35.82 25.13 37.89
C ASP A 241 35.95 25.26 39.43
N GLU A 242 35.44 26.36 39.99
CA GLU A 242 35.54 26.65 41.43
C GLU A 242 34.78 25.64 42.30
N ASP A 243 33.80 24.90 41.75
CA ASP A 243 32.98 23.94 42.51
C ASP A 243 33.58 22.52 42.47
N THR A 244 34.18 22.09 41.36
CA THR A 244 34.71 20.72 41.19
C THR A 244 36.22 20.63 41.22
N GLY A 245 36.95 21.75 41.03
CA GLY A 245 38.42 21.78 40.99
C GLY A 245 39.02 21.14 39.71
N GLU A 246 38.19 20.79 38.72
CA GLU A 246 38.67 20.28 37.44
C GLU A 246 39.10 21.44 36.54
N VAL A 247 40.18 21.25 35.81
CA VAL A 247 40.67 22.20 34.81
C VAL A 247 39.98 21.87 33.49
N VAL A 248 39.06 22.72 33.05
CA VAL A 248 38.39 22.61 31.75
C VAL A 248 39.10 23.55 30.79
N SER A 249 39.80 22.99 29.80
CA SER A 249 40.41 23.74 28.71
C SER A 249 39.37 24.06 27.65
N ILE A 250 39.06 25.32 27.47
CA ILE A 250 38.13 25.79 26.42
C ILE A 250 38.96 26.37 25.27
N GLU A 251 38.78 25.80 24.08
CA GLU A 251 39.40 26.34 22.87
C GLU A 251 38.65 27.60 22.43
N ARG A 252 39.38 28.74 22.38
CA ARG A 252 38.83 29.98 21.84
C ARG A 252 39.41 30.28 20.48
N ASN A 253 38.53 30.75 19.60
CA ASN A 253 38.85 31.07 18.21
C ASN A 253 38.59 32.54 17.92
N GLU A 254 39.60 33.29 17.51
CA GLU A 254 39.51 34.65 17.03
C GLU A 254 39.65 34.66 15.50
N VAL A 255 38.73 35.32 14.82
CA VAL A 255 38.76 35.43 13.35
C VAL A 255 39.76 36.56 12.99
N ILE A 256 40.86 36.21 12.33
CA ILE A 256 41.87 37.17 11.87
C ILE A 256 41.49 37.72 10.52
N MET A 257 41.12 36.85 9.61
CA MET A 257 40.69 37.24 8.28
C MET A 257 39.43 36.51 7.88
N GLU A 258 38.54 37.25 7.19
CA GLU A 258 37.33 36.70 6.63
C GLU A 258 37.63 35.96 5.33
N ARG A 259 36.72 35.04 4.96
CA ARG A 259 36.77 34.34 3.70
C ARG A 259 36.61 35.29 2.51
N GLU A 260 36.97 34.86 1.32
CA GLU A 260 36.98 35.64 0.07
C GLU A 260 37.93 36.85 0.09
N THR A 261 38.78 37.02 1.11
CA THR A 261 39.80 38.04 1.15
C THR A 261 40.94 37.63 0.20
N GLU A 262 41.34 38.55 -0.69
CA GLU A 262 42.49 38.38 -1.55
C GLU A 262 43.79 38.56 -0.73
N LEU A 263 44.71 37.62 -0.89
CA LEU A 263 46.00 37.66 -0.17
C LEU A 263 46.91 38.74 -0.76
N THR A 264 47.08 39.83 -0.01
CA THR A 264 48.05 40.89 -0.27
C THR A 264 49.31 40.67 0.57
N ALA A 265 50.40 41.37 0.29
CA ALA A 265 51.64 41.25 1.03
C ALA A 265 51.44 41.60 2.52
N ASP A 266 50.63 42.62 2.83
CA ASP A 266 50.31 43.05 4.19
C ASP A 266 49.50 42.01 4.96
N ASN A 267 48.48 41.39 4.32
CA ASN A 267 47.65 40.37 4.93
C ASN A 267 48.45 39.08 5.22
N ILE A 268 49.46 38.79 4.44
CA ILE A 268 50.34 37.63 4.66
C ILE A 268 51.21 37.82 5.91
N GLU A 269 51.69 39.03 6.19
CA GLU A 269 52.44 39.31 7.41
C GLU A 269 51.56 39.12 8.63
N GLU A 270 50.33 39.57 8.59
CA GLU A 270 49.33 39.39 9.66
C GLU A 270 49.01 37.91 9.91
N ILE A 271 48.82 37.11 8.88
CA ILE A 271 48.59 35.65 8.97
C ILE A 271 49.84 34.94 9.59
N VAL A 272 51.01 35.31 9.19
CA VAL A 272 52.26 34.72 9.72
C VAL A 272 52.51 35.09 11.18
N GLU A 273 52.14 36.32 11.58
CA GLU A 273 52.26 36.78 12.97
C GLU A 273 51.20 36.18 13.89
N SER A 274 50.04 35.80 13.35
CA SER A 274 48.97 35.17 14.12
C SER A 274 49.26 33.75 14.61
N GLY A 275 50.26 33.08 14.03
CA GLY A 275 50.64 31.71 14.38
C GLY A 275 49.74 30.62 13.78
N ALA A 276 48.89 30.95 12.80
CA ALA A 276 48.12 29.98 12.05
C ALA A 276 49.07 28.97 11.38
N GLN A 277 48.77 27.67 11.50
CA GLN A 277 49.62 26.62 10.92
C GLN A 277 49.34 26.37 9.42
N THR A 278 48.09 26.47 9.06
CA THR A 278 47.61 26.21 7.68
C THR A 278 46.56 27.22 7.29
N VAL A 279 46.50 27.51 5.97
CA VAL A 279 45.49 28.38 5.35
C VAL A 279 44.87 27.65 4.19
N LEU A 280 43.57 27.78 4.03
CA LEU A 280 42.81 27.18 2.92
C LEU A 280 42.63 28.22 1.81
N LEU A 281 43.14 27.89 0.65
CA LEU A 281 43.00 28.71 -0.55
C LEU A 281 42.08 28.01 -1.57
N HIS A 282 41.38 28.79 -2.38
CA HIS A 282 40.61 28.21 -3.49
C HIS A 282 41.54 27.43 -4.40
N LYS A 283 41.18 26.17 -4.71
CA LYS A 283 41.95 25.28 -5.57
C LYS A 283 41.92 25.73 -7.01
N ASP A 284 40.74 26.12 -7.51
CA ASP A 284 40.47 26.56 -8.86
C ASP A 284 39.33 27.58 -8.85
N GLU A 285 39.44 28.68 -9.62
CA GLU A 285 38.39 29.68 -9.76
C GLU A 285 37.14 29.14 -10.44
N GLU A 286 37.28 28.21 -11.37
CA GLU A 286 36.16 27.58 -12.06
C GLU A 286 35.39 26.69 -11.08
N ALA A 287 36.06 25.91 -10.23
CA ALA A 287 35.42 25.11 -9.19
C ALA A 287 34.75 26.02 -8.14
N ALA A 288 35.39 27.09 -7.72
CA ALA A 288 34.79 28.06 -6.80
C ALA A 288 33.51 28.68 -7.35
N ASN A 289 33.45 28.99 -8.63
CA ASN A 289 32.23 29.50 -9.27
C ASN A 289 31.11 28.46 -9.33
N LYS A 290 31.42 27.19 -9.63
CA LYS A 290 30.44 26.09 -9.64
C LYS A 290 29.83 25.79 -8.27
N PHE A 291 30.61 25.98 -7.22
CA PHE A 291 30.23 25.69 -5.83
C PHE A 291 29.98 26.94 -4.98
N THR A 292 29.73 28.09 -5.62
CA THR A 292 29.46 29.35 -4.91
C THR A 292 28.35 29.22 -3.85
N ILE A 293 27.39 28.32 -4.05
CA ILE A 293 26.29 28.08 -3.12
C ILE A 293 26.78 27.57 -1.76
N ILE A 294 27.85 26.77 -1.70
CA ILE A 294 28.42 26.28 -0.44
C ILE A 294 29.08 27.43 0.33
N PHE A 295 29.81 28.28 -0.36
CA PHE A 295 30.41 29.47 0.26
C PHE A 295 29.38 30.45 0.80
N ASN A 296 28.32 30.71 0.03
CA ASN A 296 27.22 31.55 0.46
C ASN A 296 26.48 30.94 1.68
N THR A 297 26.35 29.63 1.72
CA THR A 297 25.68 28.91 2.82
C THR A 297 26.55 28.97 4.09
N LEU A 298 27.87 28.78 3.96
CA LEU A 298 28.83 28.94 5.05
C LEU A 298 28.81 30.35 5.62
N ALA A 299 28.61 31.39 4.77
CA ALA A 299 28.51 32.78 5.22
C ALA A 299 27.29 33.06 6.11
N LYS A 300 26.21 32.26 5.94
CA LYS A 300 24.95 32.39 6.70
C LYS A 300 24.81 31.36 7.81
N ASP A 301 25.79 30.51 8.02
CA ASP A 301 25.77 29.50 9.07
C ASP A 301 26.00 30.18 10.45
N PRO A 302 25.05 30.03 11.40
CA PRO A 302 25.18 30.61 12.74
C PRO A 302 26.09 29.80 13.69
N SER A 303 26.50 28.59 13.29
CA SER A 303 27.24 27.63 14.10
C SER A 303 28.70 27.55 13.67
N ASN A 304 29.61 27.38 14.63
CA ASN A 304 31.05 27.23 14.39
C ASN A 304 31.59 25.88 14.89
N SER A 305 30.80 25.13 15.64
CA SER A 305 31.16 23.81 16.19
C SER A 305 30.02 22.80 16.06
N GLU A 306 30.33 21.51 16.22
CA GLU A 306 29.34 20.44 16.22
C GLU A 306 28.29 20.65 17.32
N LYS A 307 28.72 21.04 18.52
CA LYS A 307 27.82 21.27 19.65
C LYS A 307 26.82 22.39 19.38
N GLU A 308 27.30 23.51 18.87
CA GLU A 308 26.45 24.65 18.51
C GLU A 308 25.44 24.26 17.41
N ALA A 309 25.88 23.51 16.42
CA ALA A 309 25.02 23.03 15.32
C ALA A 309 23.91 22.12 15.84
N VAL A 310 24.23 21.14 16.68
CA VAL A 310 23.25 20.20 17.26
C VAL A 310 22.24 20.95 18.15
N ASN A 311 22.73 21.89 18.99
CA ASN A 311 21.88 22.70 19.84
C ASN A 311 20.98 23.64 19.02
N TYR A 312 21.50 24.21 17.95
CA TYR A 312 20.69 25.01 17.01
C TYR A 312 19.58 24.18 16.35
N ILE A 313 19.88 22.97 15.88
CA ILE A 313 18.90 22.06 15.31
C ILE A 313 17.84 21.68 16.36
N TYR A 314 18.25 21.37 17.58
CA TYR A 314 17.33 21.04 18.67
C TYR A 314 16.36 22.18 18.95
N ARG A 315 16.86 23.44 19.07
CA ARG A 315 16.01 24.63 19.25
C ARG A 315 14.99 24.81 18.11
N GLN A 316 15.41 24.56 16.88
CA GLN A 316 14.51 24.67 15.73
C GLN A 316 13.42 23.57 15.74
N LEU A 317 13.72 22.37 16.21
CA LEU A 317 12.79 21.26 16.25
C LEU A 317 11.82 21.30 17.43
N ARG A 318 12.32 21.67 18.61
CA ARG A 318 11.58 21.61 19.88
C ARG A 318 11.07 22.96 20.37
N ASN A 319 11.56 24.08 19.82
CA ASN A 319 11.32 25.44 20.29
C ASN A 319 11.69 25.65 21.78
N ALA A 320 12.65 24.89 22.28
CA ALA A 320 13.17 24.94 23.65
C ALA A 320 14.67 24.69 23.64
N ASP A 321 15.38 25.17 24.67
CA ASP A 321 16.78 24.85 24.84
C ASP A 321 16.95 23.41 25.33
N PRO A 322 18.02 22.70 24.89
CA PRO A 322 18.28 21.35 25.37
C PRO A 322 18.67 21.38 26.87
N ALA A 323 18.33 20.31 27.59
CA ALA A 323 18.72 20.18 29.00
C ALA A 323 20.24 20.00 29.15
N ASP A 324 20.82 19.24 28.22
CA ASP A 324 22.27 19.00 28.13
C ASP A 324 22.62 18.70 26.65
N ASP A 325 23.90 18.78 26.32
CA ASP A 325 24.40 18.51 24.95
C ASP A 325 24.21 17.06 24.54
N ALA A 326 24.25 16.12 25.49
CA ALA A 326 24.06 14.71 25.24
C ALA A 326 22.63 14.42 24.79
N SER A 327 21.62 15.00 25.44
CA SER A 327 20.19 14.89 25.01
C SER A 327 19.94 15.47 23.64
N ALA A 328 20.57 16.59 23.31
CA ALA A 328 20.43 17.18 21.97
C ALA A 328 21.02 16.28 20.89
N ARG A 329 22.21 15.71 21.16
CA ARG A 329 22.87 14.77 20.27
C ARG A 329 22.06 13.48 20.08
N GLU A 330 21.50 12.92 21.14
CA GLU A 330 20.64 11.74 21.07
C GLU A 330 19.39 12.01 20.22
N VAL A 331 18.72 13.13 20.41
CA VAL A 331 17.56 13.52 19.61
C VAL A 331 17.92 13.64 18.13
N PHE A 332 19.07 14.25 17.81
CA PHE A 332 19.54 14.38 16.44
C PHE A 332 19.88 13.03 15.81
N GLN A 333 20.61 12.16 16.50
CA GLN A 333 20.95 10.82 16.02
C GLN A 333 19.70 9.96 15.80
N ASN A 334 18.71 10.06 16.67
CA ASN A 334 17.44 9.34 16.53
C ASN A 334 16.59 9.79 15.35
N LEU A 335 16.87 10.95 14.73
CA LEU A 335 16.11 11.42 13.58
C LEU A 335 16.42 10.65 12.29
N PHE A 336 17.71 10.36 12.03
CA PHE A 336 18.16 9.84 10.74
C PHE A 336 19.10 8.63 10.82
N PHE A 337 19.75 8.39 11.95
CA PHE A 337 20.84 7.43 12.11
C PHE A 337 20.50 6.25 13.05
N SER A 338 19.29 6.19 13.57
CA SER A 338 18.83 5.13 14.47
C SER A 338 17.87 4.17 13.78
N ASP A 339 18.20 2.89 13.70
CA ASP A 339 17.36 1.83 13.13
C ASP A 339 15.97 1.73 13.78
N LYS A 340 15.86 2.14 15.06
CA LYS A 340 14.58 2.08 15.79
C LYS A 340 13.56 3.12 15.31
N ARG A 341 14.02 4.28 14.83
CA ARG A 341 13.17 5.42 14.50
C ARG A 341 13.18 5.81 13.04
N TYR A 342 14.20 5.45 12.30
CA TYR A 342 14.37 5.78 10.91
C TYR A 342 14.62 4.52 10.09
N ASP A 343 13.89 4.34 9.01
CA ASP A 343 14.04 3.23 8.09
C ASP A 343 13.76 3.71 6.66
N LEU A 344 14.74 3.57 5.79
CA LEU A 344 14.57 3.80 4.35
C LEU A 344 13.84 2.66 3.65
N GLY A 345 13.85 1.47 4.27
CA GLY A 345 13.47 0.24 3.61
C GLY A 345 14.49 -0.21 2.56
N GLU A 346 14.40 -1.42 2.12
CA GLU A 346 15.26 -1.98 1.05
C GLU A 346 15.08 -1.20 -0.26
N VAL A 347 13.84 -0.84 -0.56
CA VAL A 347 13.49 -0.06 -1.76
C VAL A 347 14.13 1.33 -1.74
N GLY A 348 14.06 2.01 -0.60
CA GLY A 348 14.65 3.34 -0.44
C GLY A 348 16.17 3.30 -0.60
N ARG A 349 16.84 2.33 0.01
CA ARG A 349 18.28 2.13 -0.13
C ARG A 349 18.66 1.80 -1.57
N TYR A 350 17.97 0.87 -2.21
CA TYR A 350 18.19 0.53 -3.62
C TYR A 350 18.08 1.77 -4.53
N ARG A 351 17.05 2.59 -4.33
CA ARG A 351 16.83 3.81 -5.12
C ARG A 351 17.92 4.85 -4.92
N ILE A 352 18.35 5.09 -3.68
CA ILE A 352 19.43 6.03 -3.37
C ILE A 352 20.74 5.56 -3.99
N ASN A 353 21.10 4.29 -3.82
CA ASN A 353 22.32 3.72 -4.37
C ASN A 353 22.35 3.84 -5.90
N LYS A 354 21.25 3.47 -6.57
CA LYS A 354 21.16 3.52 -8.03
C LYS A 354 21.22 4.96 -8.57
N LYS A 355 20.51 5.90 -7.91
CA LYS A 355 20.49 7.30 -8.36
C LYS A 355 21.81 8.03 -8.17
N LEU A 356 22.50 7.76 -7.08
CA LEU A 356 23.74 8.44 -6.70
C LEU A 356 24.99 7.61 -7.02
N ASN A 357 24.84 6.43 -7.63
CA ASN A 357 25.93 5.48 -7.92
C ASN A 357 26.73 5.13 -6.67
N LEU A 358 26.05 4.80 -5.58
CA LEU A 358 26.64 4.38 -4.32
C LEU A 358 26.67 2.84 -4.23
N ASP A 359 27.74 2.30 -3.63
CA ASP A 359 27.89 0.86 -3.37
C ASP A 359 27.57 0.48 -1.91
N THR A 360 26.68 1.25 -1.25
CA THR A 360 26.27 0.96 0.12
C THR A 360 25.44 -0.32 0.15
N ASP A 361 25.66 -1.18 1.15
CA ASP A 361 24.93 -2.42 1.31
C ASP A 361 23.41 -2.15 1.48
N ILE A 362 22.59 -3.00 0.87
CA ILE A 362 21.11 -2.90 0.90
C ILE A 362 20.57 -3.07 2.33
N ASP A 363 21.27 -3.78 3.17
CA ASP A 363 20.90 -3.98 4.57
C ASP A 363 21.06 -2.74 5.44
N VAL A 364 21.79 -1.72 4.96
CA VAL A 364 21.91 -0.44 5.65
C VAL A 364 20.69 0.42 5.40
N ARG A 365 19.72 0.37 6.32
CA ARG A 365 18.42 1.03 6.18
C ARG A 365 18.34 2.44 6.75
N VAL A 366 19.39 2.93 7.37
CA VAL A 366 19.50 4.30 7.89
C VAL A 366 20.27 5.18 6.90
N LEU A 367 20.09 6.49 7.01
CA LEU A 367 20.89 7.42 6.22
C LEU A 367 22.36 7.34 6.65
N THR A 368 23.27 7.41 5.69
CA THR A 368 24.70 7.53 5.91
C THR A 368 25.17 8.96 5.68
N LYS A 369 26.33 9.29 6.18
CA LYS A 369 26.97 10.61 5.94
C LYS A 369 27.23 10.81 4.45
N GLU A 370 27.64 9.74 3.76
CA GLU A 370 27.90 9.72 2.32
C GLU A 370 26.65 10.01 1.50
N ASP A 371 25.50 9.45 1.89
CA ASP A 371 24.22 9.73 1.22
C ASP A 371 23.92 11.23 1.17
N ILE A 372 24.08 11.90 2.32
CA ILE A 372 23.77 13.34 2.44
C ILE A 372 24.73 14.15 1.58
N ILE A 373 26.01 13.81 1.57
CA ILE A 373 27.03 14.51 0.79
C ILE A 373 26.76 14.35 -0.71
N GLU A 374 26.50 13.12 -1.16
CA GLU A 374 26.26 12.87 -2.58
C GLU A 374 24.93 13.49 -3.08
N ILE A 375 23.92 13.56 -2.22
CA ILE A 375 22.67 14.29 -2.52
C ILE A 375 22.96 15.78 -2.72
N ILE A 376 23.78 16.38 -1.86
CA ILE A 376 24.15 17.79 -1.98
C ILE A 376 24.99 18.01 -3.24
N LYS A 377 25.94 17.13 -3.56
CA LYS A 377 26.73 17.20 -4.79
C LYS A 377 25.84 17.08 -6.03
N TYR A 378 24.90 16.16 -6.06
CA TYR A 378 23.96 16.01 -7.16
C TYR A 378 23.08 17.26 -7.34
N LEU A 379 22.63 17.84 -6.22
CA LEU A 379 21.85 19.09 -6.24
C LEU A 379 22.68 20.27 -6.82
N ILE A 380 23.97 20.32 -6.53
CA ILE A 380 24.88 21.31 -7.12
C ILE A 380 25.09 21.04 -8.62
N GLN A 381 25.18 19.79 -9.02
CA GLN A 381 25.22 19.42 -10.45
C GLN A 381 23.97 19.84 -11.20
N LEU A 382 22.78 19.74 -10.57
CA LEU A 382 21.54 20.23 -11.13
C LEU A 382 21.55 21.76 -11.34
N ILE A 383 22.06 22.51 -10.37
CA ILE A 383 22.21 23.97 -10.47
C ILE A 383 23.10 24.34 -11.65
N ASN A 384 24.16 23.58 -11.87
CA ASN A 384 25.12 23.77 -12.98
C ASN A 384 24.66 23.12 -14.31
N SER A 385 23.42 22.64 -14.39
CA SER A 385 22.82 22.04 -15.59
C SER A 385 23.55 20.80 -16.11
N SER A 386 24.27 20.06 -15.25
CA SER A 386 24.98 18.83 -15.59
C SER A 386 24.24 17.55 -15.19
N ALA A 387 23.08 17.67 -14.59
CA ALA A 387 22.22 16.56 -14.17
C ALA A 387 20.75 16.80 -14.55
N THR A 388 19.90 15.80 -14.39
CA THR A 388 18.48 15.85 -14.72
C THR A 388 17.61 15.72 -13.47
N VAL A 389 16.47 16.40 -13.46
CA VAL A 389 15.46 16.28 -12.40
C VAL A 389 14.66 15.01 -12.56
N ASP A 390 14.06 14.53 -11.47
CA ASP A 390 13.21 13.37 -11.50
C ASP A 390 11.78 13.72 -11.88
N ASP A 391 11.16 12.85 -12.66
CA ASP A 391 9.73 12.89 -12.92
C ASP A 391 8.98 12.12 -11.82
N ILE A 392 8.16 12.84 -11.06
CA ILE A 392 7.42 12.28 -9.92
C ILE A 392 6.38 11.25 -10.37
N ASP A 393 5.80 11.43 -11.56
CA ASP A 393 4.72 10.60 -12.07
C ASP A 393 5.22 9.37 -12.84
N HIS A 394 6.52 9.28 -13.06
CA HIS A 394 7.15 8.11 -13.64
C HIS A 394 6.97 6.89 -12.73
N LEU A 395 6.59 5.71 -13.29
CA LEU A 395 6.33 4.50 -12.50
C LEU A 395 7.59 3.88 -11.87
N SER A 396 8.77 4.35 -12.18
CA SER A 396 9.98 4.05 -11.40
C SER A 396 9.99 4.76 -10.05
N ASN A 397 9.27 5.87 -9.93
CA ASN A 397 9.15 6.69 -8.72
C ASN A 397 7.87 6.43 -7.93
N ARG A 398 6.93 5.69 -8.51
CA ARG A 398 5.69 5.28 -7.88
C ARG A 398 5.68 3.78 -7.65
N ARG A 399 5.34 3.38 -6.45
CA ARG A 399 5.39 2.00 -5.96
C ARG A 399 4.02 1.55 -5.48
N VAL A 400 3.76 0.26 -5.55
CA VAL A 400 2.51 -0.36 -5.09
C VAL A 400 2.74 -1.00 -3.72
N ARG A 401 1.88 -0.67 -2.76
CA ARG A 401 1.72 -1.40 -1.50
C ARG A 401 0.62 -2.42 -1.66
N THR A 402 0.98 -3.67 -1.64
CA THR A 402 0.03 -4.79 -1.68
C THR A 402 -0.56 -5.07 -0.29
N VAL A 403 -1.55 -5.95 -0.23
CA VAL A 403 -2.22 -6.31 1.04
C VAL A 403 -1.25 -6.85 2.08
N GLY A 404 -0.29 -7.67 1.69
CA GLY A 404 0.70 -8.25 2.60
C GLY A 404 1.55 -7.19 3.29
N GLU A 405 2.05 -6.20 2.54
CA GLU A 405 2.81 -5.09 3.09
C GLU A 405 1.97 -4.20 4.00
N GLN A 406 0.71 -3.93 3.62
CA GLN A 406 -0.20 -3.15 4.46
C GLN A 406 -0.48 -3.86 5.79
N LEU A 407 -0.68 -5.17 5.78
CA LEU A 407 -0.84 -5.97 6.99
C LEU A 407 0.43 -6.01 7.83
N ALA A 408 1.60 -6.17 7.21
CA ALA A 408 2.89 -6.14 7.90
C ALA A 408 3.08 -4.83 8.68
N ASN A 409 2.73 -3.71 8.07
CA ASN A 409 2.78 -2.39 8.74
C ASN A 409 1.84 -2.33 9.95
N GLN A 410 0.63 -2.87 9.86
CA GLN A 410 -0.31 -2.90 10.99
C GLN A 410 0.19 -3.83 12.11
N PHE A 411 0.75 -4.98 11.75
CA PHE A 411 1.38 -5.87 12.71
C PHE A 411 2.55 -5.21 13.41
N SER A 412 3.41 -4.48 12.70
CA SER A 412 4.51 -3.73 13.27
C SER A 412 4.04 -2.71 14.31
N ILE A 413 2.96 -1.97 14.02
CA ILE A 413 2.34 -1.05 14.97
C ILE A 413 1.80 -1.79 16.20
N GLY A 414 1.12 -2.91 15.99
CA GLY A 414 0.58 -3.76 17.06
C GLY A 414 1.67 -4.33 17.96
N LEU A 415 2.73 -4.87 17.37
CA LEU A 415 3.88 -5.42 18.09
C LEU A 415 4.66 -4.36 18.84
N ALA A 416 4.88 -3.17 18.26
CA ALA A 416 5.54 -2.07 18.96
C ALA A 416 4.78 -1.62 20.21
N ARG A 417 3.45 -1.56 20.15
CA ARG A 417 2.61 -1.30 21.33
C ARG A 417 2.70 -2.42 22.36
N MET A 418 2.68 -3.67 21.91
CA MET A 418 2.82 -4.85 22.77
C MET A 418 4.22 -4.88 23.44
N THR A 419 5.28 -4.64 22.69
CA THR A 419 6.67 -4.56 23.21
C THR A 419 6.80 -3.55 24.33
N ARG A 420 6.17 -2.39 24.19
CA ARG A 420 6.15 -1.39 25.26
C ARG A 420 5.46 -1.92 26.51
N THR A 421 4.29 -2.57 26.35
CA THR A 421 3.56 -3.15 27.49
C THR A 421 4.33 -4.30 28.14
N ILE A 422 4.99 -5.13 27.36
CA ILE A 422 5.83 -6.23 27.84
C ILE A 422 6.97 -5.66 28.69
N ARG A 423 7.68 -4.66 28.18
CA ARG A 423 8.78 -4.00 28.91
C ARG A 423 8.30 -3.37 30.22
N GLU A 424 7.16 -2.69 30.20
CA GLU A 424 6.55 -2.13 31.42
C GLU A 424 6.21 -3.24 32.44
N ARG A 425 5.67 -4.38 31.99
CA ARG A 425 5.34 -5.51 32.86
C ARG A 425 6.59 -6.21 33.41
N MET A 426 7.63 -6.40 32.61
CA MET A 426 8.91 -6.94 33.04
C MET A 426 9.53 -6.08 34.15
N ASN A 427 9.53 -4.76 34.00
CA ASN A 427 10.11 -3.84 34.95
C ASN A 427 9.38 -3.84 36.31
N VAL A 428 8.07 -4.09 36.32
CA VAL A 428 7.26 -4.10 37.55
C VAL A 428 7.41 -5.41 38.34
N ARG A 429 7.68 -6.53 37.64
CA ARG A 429 7.68 -7.87 38.21
C ARG A 429 9.07 -8.44 38.52
N ASP A 430 10.00 -7.58 38.86
CA ASP A 430 11.43 -7.89 39.06
C ASP A 430 11.71 -9.09 40.03
N ASN A 431 10.80 -9.38 40.94
CA ASN A 431 10.97 -10.41 41.99
C ASN A 431 9.99 -11.57 41.90
N GLU A 432 9.20 -11.67 40.80
CA GLU A 432 8.20 -12.75 40.66
C GLU A 432 8.59 -13.69 39.52
N VAL A 433 8.29 -14.96 39.67
CA VAL A 433 8.37 -15.93 38.55
C VAL A 433 7.17 -15.68 37.63
N PHE A 434 7.45 -15.28 36.39
CA PHE A 434 6.43 -15.02 35.39
C PHE A 434 6.72 -15.79 34.10
N THR A 435 5.67 -16.04 33.34
CA THR A 435 5.74 -16.80 32.09
C THR A 435 5.55 -15.89 30.88
N PRO A 436 5.96 -16.29 29.66
CA PRO A 436 5.70 -15.52 28.45
C PRO A 436 4.22 -15.16 28.26
N THR A 437 3.29 -16.05 28.68
CA THR A 437 1.84 -15.81 28.58
C THR A 437 1.33 -14.68 29.47
N ASP A 438 1.99 -14.44 30.62
CA ASP A 438 1.62 -13.37 31.55
C ASP A 438 2.04 -11.98 31.05
N LEU A 439 3.09 -11.93 30.22
CA LEU A 439 3.61 -10.71 29.65
C LEU A 439 2.81 -10.22 28.45
N ILE A 440 2.27 -11.12 27.66
CA ILE A 440 1.67 -10.85 26.36
C ILE A 440 0.16 -10.58 26.50
N ASN A 441 -0.31 -9.57 25.80
CA ASN A 441 -1.74 -9.27 25.69
C ASN A 441 -2.19 -9.34 24.21
N ALA A 442 -2.85 -10.43 23.86
CA ALA A 442 -3.36 -10.68 22.52
C ALA A 442 -4.35 -9.61 22.00
N LYS A 443 -5.09 -8.92 22.89
CA LYS A 443 -6.03 -7.86 22.52
C LYS A 443 -5.35 -6.68 21.85
N THR A 444 -4.08 -6.43 22.13
CA THR A 444 -3.34 -5.29 21.56
C THR A 444 -3.17 -5.44 20.04
N ILE A 445 -2.76 -6.61 19.57
CA ILE A 445 -2.62 -6.88 18.13
C ILE A 445 -4.00 -6.96 17.48
N SER A 446 -4.90 -7.76 18.05
CA SER A 446 -6.24 -7.96 17.48
C SER A 446 -7.00 -6.65 17.32
N SER A 447 -6.86 -5.69 18.24
CA SER A 447 -7.51 -4.38 18.13
C SER A 447 -7.00 -3.54 16.96
N VAL A 448 -5.70 -3.57 16.70
CA VAL A 448 -5.09 -2.84 15.57
C VAL A 448 -5.53 -3.44 14.24
N ILE A 449 -5.51 -4.76 14.13
CA ILE A 449 -5.91 -5.48 12.91
C ILE A 449 -7.41 -5.28 12.63
N ASN A 450 -8.26 -5.41 13.63
CA ASN A 450 -9.70 -5.18 13.47
C ASN A 450 -10.01 -3.74 13.09
N SER A 451 -9.28 -2.77 13.65
CA SER A 451 -9.41 -1.36 13.27
C SER A 451 -9.00 -1.14 11.82
N PHE A 452 -7.93 -1.79 11.34
CA PHE A 452 -7.52 -1.72 9.94
C PHE A 452 -8.63 -2.20 9.01
N PHE A 453 -9.14 -3.41 9.19
CA PHE A 453 -10.18 -3.95 8.32
C PHE A 453 -11.50 -3.17 8.40
N GLY A 454 -11.81 -2.58 9.54
CA GLY A 454 -13.05 -1.84 9.75
C GLY A 454 -13.03 -0.38 9.28
N THR A 455 -11.91 0.31 9.42
CA THR A 455 -11.84 1.78 9.25
C THR A 455 -10.86 2.27 8.20
N ASN A 456 -9.92 1.44 7.74
CA ASN A 456 -8.97 1.86 6.72
C ASN A 456 -9.70 2.09 5.37
N PRO A 457 -9.48 3.22 4.68
CA PRO A 457 -10.09 3.50 3.39
C PRO A 457 -9.75 2.48 2.29
N LEU A 458 -8.66 1.74 2.42
CA LEU A 458 -8.24 0.72 1.45
C LEU A 458 -8.91 -0.64 1.68
N SER A 459 -9.41 -0.91 2.89
CA SER A 459 -10.27 -2.05 3.16
C SER A 459 -11.70 -1.69 2.76
N GLN A 460 -12.09 -2.12 1.56
CA GLN A 460 -13.37 -1.77 0.95
C GLN A 460 -14.33 -2.95 0.93
N PHE A 461 -15.60 -2.64 1.03
CA PHE A 461 -16.67 -3.59 0.80
C PHE A 461 -16.59 -4.05 -0.66
N MET A 462 -16.50 -5.36 -0.88
CA MET A 462 -16.31 -5.89 -2.23
C MET A 462 -17.49 -5.55 -3.14
N ASP A 463 -17.20 -5.05 -4.33
CA ASP A 463 -18.20 -4.93 -5.40
C ASP A 463 -18.49 -6.31 -5.98
N GLN A 464 -19.64 -6.85 -5.63
CA GLN A 464 -20.06 -8.22 -5.91
C GLN A 464 -21.31 -8.27 -6.83
N THR A 465 -21.42 -7.28 -7.70
CA THR A 465 -22.53 -7.20 -8.67
C THR A 465 -22.47 -8.32 -9.69
N ASN A 466 -21.29 -8.61 -10.23
CA ASN A 466 -21.03 -9.69 -11.17
C ASN A 466 -19.56 -10.16 -11.04
N PRO A 467 -19.16 -11.29 -11.63
CA PRO A 467 -17.79 -11.79 -11.52
C PRO A 467 -16.72 -10.81 -12.03
N LEU A 468 -17.02 -10.04 -13.06
CA LEU A 468 -16.11 -9.03 -13.61
C LEU A 468 -15.85 -7.92 -12.60
N ALA A 469 -16.89 -7.45 -11.91
CA ALA A 469 -16.76 -6.43 -10.86
C ALA A 469 -15.85 -6.91 -9.72
N GLU A 470 -15.96 -8.17 -9.33
CA GLU A 470 -15.10 -8.79 -8.32
C GLU A 470 -13.63 -8.80 -8.76
N VAL A 471 -13.33 -9.32 -9.95
CA VAL A 471 -11.97 -9.38 -10.49
C VAL A 471 -11.36 -7.98 -10.62
N THR A 472 -12.11 -7.04 -11.14
CA THR A 472 -11.67 -5.66 -11.33
C THR A 472 -11.37 -4.99 -9.99
N HIS A 473 -12.21 -5.20 -8.97
CA HIS A 473 -12.00 -4.63 -7.64
C HIS A 473 -10.71 -5.14 -7.00
N LYS A 474 -10.40 -6.43 -7.17
CA LYS A 474 -9.19 -7.06 -6.63
C LYS A 474 -7.90 -6.58 -7.32
N ARG A 475 -7.99 -6.15 -8.57
CA ARG A 475 -6.88 -5.64 -9.39
C ARG A 475 -6.76 -4.11 -9.39
N ARG A 476 -7.55 -3.43 -8.61
CA ARG A 476 -7.56 -1.97 -8.53
C ARG A 476 -6.35 -1.44 -7.76
N LEU A 477 -5.85 -0.30 -8.21
CA LEU A 477 -4.80 0.46 -7.55
C LEU A 477 -5.36 1.84 -7.18
N SER A 478 -5.25 2.21 -5.91
CA SER A 478 -5.71 3.50 -5.41
C SER A 478 -4.51 4.38 -5.03
N ALA A 479 -4.48 5.62 -5.52
CA ALA A 479 -3.52 6.62 -5.07
C ALA A 479 -3.93 7.31 -3.76
N LEU A 480 -5.15 7.04 -3.28
CA LEU A 480 -5.74 7.61 -2.07
C LEU A 480 -5.36 6.79 -0.84
N GLY A 481 -5.70 7.29 0.33
CA GLY A 481 -5.53 6.58 1.60
C GLY A 481 -4.37 7.07 2.45
N PRO A 482 -4.07 6.41 3.56
CA PRO A 482 -3.00 6.80 4.47
C PRO A 482 -1.64 6.79 3.77
N GLY A 483 -0.91 7.91 3.85
CA GLY A 483 0.37 8.08 3.15
C GLY A 483 0.27 8.32 1.64
N GLY A 484 -0.94 8.40 1.08
CA GLY A 484 -1.23 8.71 -0.31
C GLY A 484 -1.70 10.15 -0.53
N LEU A 485 -2.33 10.37 -1.69
CA LEU A 485 -2.85 11.66 -2.09
C LEU A 485 -4.26 11.91 -1.51
N SER A 486 -4.64 13.17 -1.40
CA SER A 486 -6.04 13.56 -1.17
C SER A 486 -6.65 14.06 -2.48
N ARG A 487 -7.95 13.83 -2.67
CA ARG A 487 -8.68 14.21 -3.90
C ARG A 487 -8.54 15.69 -4.24
N GLU A 488 -8.58 16.54 -3.22
CA GLU A 488 -8.54 17.99 -3.36
C GLU A 488 -7.16 18.53 -3.69
N ARG A 489 -6.10 17.82 -3.28
CA ARG A 489 -4.71 18.22 -3.47
C ARG A 489 -4.05 17.61 -4.69
N ALA A 490 -4.70 16.63 -5.33
CA ALA A 490 -4.19 15.99 -6.53
C ALA A 490 -4.39 16.89 -7.74
N GLY A 491 -3.30 17.36 -8.34
CA GLY A 491 -3.29 18.13 -9.58
C GLY A 491 -3.65 17.30 -10.80
N PHE A 492 -3.67 17.94 -11.97
CA PHE A 492 -3.93 17.26 -13.25
C PHE A 492 -2.81 16.29 -13.63
N GLU A 493 -1.56 16.65 -13.35
CA GLU A 493 -0.38 15.85 -13.72
C GLU A 493 -0.44 14.41 -13.16
N VAL A 494 -0.86 14.24 -11.91
CA VAL A 494 -0.99 12.92 -11.26
C VAL A 494 -2.15 12.11 -11.86
N ARG A 495 -3.15 12.77 -12.45
CA ARG A 495 -4.35 12.16 -13.03
C ARG A 495 -4.17 11.79 -14.49
N ASP A 496 -3.17 12.36 -15.15
CA ASP A 496 -2.88 12.11 -16.55
C ASP A 496 -2.25 10.72 -16.78
N VAL A 497 -2.33 10.26 -18.01
CA VAL A 497 -1.68 9.04 -18.45
C VAL A 497 -0.23 9.36 -18.81
N HIS A 498 0.70 8.72 -18.12
CA HIS A 498 2.13 8.84 -18.37
C HIS A 498 2.60 7.76 -19.35
N TYR A 499 3.64 8.00 -20.15
CA TYR A 499 4.15 7.00 -21.10
C TYR A 499 4.60 5.69 -20.42
N THR A 500 5.05 5.74 -19.16
CA THR A 500 5.42 4.56 -18.39
C THR A 500 4.22 3.68 -17.97
N HIS A 501 3.00 4.15 -18.15
CA HIS A 501 1.79 3.37 -17.89
C HIS A 501 1.60 2.23 -18.89
N TYR A 502 2.29 2.28 -20.03
CA TYR A 502 2.18 1.24 -21.05
C TYR A 502 2.45 -0.17 -20.50
N GLY A 503 1.49 -1.04 -20.68
CA GLY A 503 1.55 -2.42 -20.19
C GLY A 503 1.44 -2.59 -18.66
N ARG A 504 1.33 -1.51 -17.89
CA ARG A 504 1.27 -1.51 -16.41
C ARG A 504 -0.06 -1.06 -15.88
N LEU A 505 -0.47 0.12 -16.23
CA LEU A 505 -1.76 0.71 -15.84
C LEU A 505 -2.61 0.93 -17.08
N CYS A 506 -3.88 0.52 -17.01
CA CYS A 506 -4.81 0.74 -18.12
C CYS A 506 -5.12 2.22 -18.30
N PRO A 507 -4.95 2.78 -19.50
CA PRO A 507 -5.24 4.19 -19.76
C PRO A 507 -6.75 4.48 -19.87
N ILE A 508 -7.58 3.44 -20.02
CA ILE A 508 -9.01 3.55 -20.31
C ILE A 508 -9.83 3.36 -19.03
N GLU A 509 -9.50 2.38 -18.21
CA GLU A 509 -10.29 2.03 -17.03
C GLU A 509 -9.96 2.96 -15.86
N SER A 510 -10.86 3.90 -15.59
CA SER A 510 -10.80 4.83 -14.47
C SER A 510 -12.22 5.24 -14.09
N PRO A 511 -12.49 5.61 -12.83
CA PRO A 511 -13.77 6.19 -12.47
C PRO A 511 -14.05 7.51 -13.19
N GLU A 512 -15.31 7.81 -13.39
CA GLU A 512 -15.78 9.13 -13.80
C GLU A 512 -15.98 10.01 -12.56
N GLY A 513 -15.60 11.28 -12.63
CA GLY A 513 -15.82 12.23 -11.55
C GLY A 513 -14.57 12.56 -10.72
N PRO A 514 -14.70 12.82 -9.40
CA PRO A 514 -13.62 13.37 -8.57
C PRO A 514 -12.38 12.48 -8.45
N ASN A 515 -12.54 11.17 -8.63
CA ASN A 515 -11.49 10.16 -8.49
C ASN A 515 -10.81 9.80 -9.82
N ILE A 516 -11.12 10.49 -10.91
CA ILE A 516 -10.52 10.21 -12.22
C ILE A 516 -8.99 10.26 -12.14
N GLY A 517 -8.33 9.27 -12.71
CA GLY A 517 -6.87 9.16 -12.72
C GLY A 517 -6.21 8.79 -11.39
N LEU A 518 -6.93 8.88 -10.26
CA LEU A 518 -6.43 8.50 -8.93
C LEU A 518 -6.66 7.03 -8.61
N ILE A 519 -7.64 6.44 -9.25
CA ILE A 519 -7.94 5.02 -9.15
C ILE A 519 -7.73 4.41 -10.52
N SER A 520 -6.81 3.47 -10.61
CA SER A 520 -6.40 2.80 -11.83
C SER A 520 -6.55 1.30 -11.69
N SER A 521 -6.51 0.59 -12.81
CA SER A 521 -6.50 -0.88 -12.83
C SER A 521 -5.23 -1.40 -13.48
N LEU A 522 -4.70 -2.53 -12.98
CA LEU A 522 -3.57 -3.21 -13.59
C LEU A 522 -3.92 -3.72 -14.99
N CYS A 523 -2.98 -3.61 -15.91
CA CYS A 523 -3.07 -4.28 -17.20
C CYS A 523 -3.08 -5.80 -17.06
N MET A 524 -3.59 -6.51 -18.07
CA MET A 524 -3.76 -7.96 -18.02
C MET A 524 -2.49 -8.74 -17.72
N TYR A 525 -1.36 -8.33 -18.31
CA TYR A 525 -0.07 -9.00 -18.13
C TYR A 525 0.81 -8.40 -17.03
N ALA A 526 0.39 -7.30 -16.42
CA ALA A 526 1.17 -6.63 -15.39
C ALA A 526 1.29 -7.47 -14.12
N LYS A 527 2.47 -7.47 -13.53
CA LYS A 527 2.77 -8.07 -12.23
C LYS A 527 3.43 -7.05 -11.32
N ILE A 528 3.50 -7.35 -10.06
CA ILE A 528 4.22 -6.55 -9.05
C ILE A 528 5.44 -7.34 -8.64
N ASN A 529 6.63 -6.73 -8.71
CA ASN A 529 7.87 -7.36 -8.28
C ASN A 529 8.01 -7.32 -6.74
N ASP A 530 9.04 -7.96 -6.21
CA ASP A 530 9.29 -8.04 -4.77
C ASP A 530 9.57 -6.67 -4.14
N LEU A 531 10.09 -5.71 -4.93
CA LEU A 531 10.30 -4.33 -4.50
C LEU A 531 9.01 -3.47 -4.56
N GLY A 532 7.91 -3.99 -5.11
CA GLY A 532 6.64 -3.30 -5.23
C GLY A 532 6.46 -2.46 -6.50
N PHE A 533 7.37 -2.54 -7.47
CA PHE A 533 7.21 -1.88 -8.76
C PHE A 533 6.40 -2.72 -9.73
N ILE A 534 5.62 -2.06 -10.58
CA ILE A 534 4.83 -2.74 -11.60
C ILE A 534 5.74 -3.11 -12.77
N VAL A 535 5.74 -4.39 -13.13
CA VAL A 535 6.51 -4.93 -14.24
C VAL A 535 5.59 -5.44 -15.34
N THR A 536 6.07 -5.37 -16.58
CA THR A 536 5.35 -5.83 -17.75
C THR A 536 6.25 -6.75 -18.59
N PRO A 537 5.70 -7.78 -19.25
CA PRO A 537 6.49 -8.76 -19.99
C PRO A 537 6.88 -8.24 -21.36
N TYR A 538 8.09 -8.57 -21.76
CA TYR A 538 8.63 -8.34 -23.11
C TYR A 538 9.40 -9.56 -23.60
N ARG A 539 9.47 -9.71 -24.92
CA ARG A 539 10.31 -10.71 -25.59
C ARG A 539 11.61 -10.07 -26.02
N LYS A 540 12.70 -10.73 -25.71
CA LYS A 540 14.04 -10.25 -26.09
C LYS A 540 14.28 -10.46 -27.59
N VAL A 541 14.99 -9.53 -28.20
CA VAL A 541 15.47 -9.64 -29.59
C VAL A 541 16.97 -9.88 -29.57
N ASN A 542 17.41 -10.99 -30.18
CA ASN A 542 18.79 -11.32 -30.33
C ASN A 542 19.09 -11.45 -31.84
N ASP A 543 20.08 -10.72 -32.34
CA ASP A 543 20.50 -10.74 -33.74
C ASP A 543 19.34 -10.61 -34.76
N SER A 544 18.47 -9.62 -34.54
CA SER A 544 17.28 -9.37 -35.35
C SER A 544 16.22 -10.49 -35.33
N LYS A 545 16.27 -11.40 -34.35
CA LYS A 545 15.31 -12.47 -34.13
C LYS A 545 14.65 -12.30 -32.75
N VAL A 546 13.33 -12.40 -32.74
CA VAL A 546 12.52 -12.39 -31.52
C VAL A 546 12.55 -13.78 -30.91
N ASP A 547 12.85 -13.87 -29.63
CA ASP A 547 12.74 -15.10 -28.88
C ASP A 547 11.28 -15.50 -28.71
N MET A 548 10.92 -16.67 -29.21
CA MET A 548 9.52 -17.12 -29.29
C MET A 548 9.14 -18.07 -28.15
N ALA A 549 10.10 -18.50 -27.33
CA ALA A 549 9.81 -19.36 -26.20
C ALA A 549 9.03 -18.61 -25.11
N ASN A 550 8.05 -19.25 -24.52
CA ASN A 550 7.27 -18.64 -23.42
C ASN A 550 8.07 -18.53 -22.13
N GLU A 551 9.12 -19.32 -21.99
CA GLU A 551 10.01 -19.34 -20.82
C GLU A 551 10.99 -18.16 -20.80
N ASP A 552 11.27 -17.56 -21.96
CA ASP A 552 12.24 -16.47 -22.12
C ASP A 552 11.62 -15.06 -22.06
N VAL A 553 10.41 -14.96 -21.54
CA VAL A 553 9.72 -13.68 -21.35
C VAL A 553 10.36 -12.93 -20.18
N VAL A 554 10.87 -11.73 -20.46
CA VAL A 554 11.50 -10.88 -19.45
C VAL A 554 10.51 -9.84 -18.93
N TYR A 555 10.38 -9.75 -17.62
CA TYR A 555 9.56 -8.72 -16.98
C TYR A 555 10.44 -7.52 -16.64
N LEU A 556 10.14 -6.36 -17.21
CA LEU A 556 10.90 -5.13 -17.03
C LEU A 556 10.13 -4.13 -16.18
N THR A 557 10.87 -3.44 -15.30
CA THR A 557 10.39 -2.26 -14.61
C THR A 557 10.37 -1.05 -15.55
N ALA A 558 9.69 0.03 -15.16
CA ALA A 558 9.69 1.26 -15.96
C ALA A 558 11.10 1.85 -16.12
N GLU A 559 11.95 1.69 -15.12
CA GLU A 559 13.32 2.16 -15.14
C GLU A 559 14.24 1.33 -16.06
N ASP A 560 14.05 0.00 -16.06
CA ASP A 560 14.83 -0.90 -16.94
C ASP A 560 14.41 -0.77 -18.41
N GLU A 561 13.19 -0.33 -18.67
CA GLU A 561 12.63 -0.04 -19.98
C GLU A 561 13.15 1.28 -20.56
N GLU A 562 13.57 2.21 -19.69
CA GLU A 562 14.04 3.54 -20.11
C GLU A 562 15.19 3.42 -21.11
N SER A 563 15.14 4.19 -22.16
CA SER A 563 16.08 4.19 -23.30
C SER A 563 16.08 2.94 -24.20
N LYS A 564 15.30 1.89 -23.91
CA LYS A 564 15.21 0.69 -24.73
C LYS A 564 14.30 0.89 -25.94
N ILE A 565 14.67 0.30 -27.07
CA ILE A 565 13.86 0.33 -28.27
C ILE A 565 12.98 -0.91 -28.31
N ILE A 566 11.67 -0.70 -28.20
CA ILE A 566 10.68 -1.77 -28.08
C ILE A 566 9.79 -1.80 -29.30
N GLY A 567 9.81 -2.94 -30.02
CA GLY A 567 8.97 -3.18 -31.18
C GLY A 567 7.51 -3.48 -30.80
N GLN A 568 6.58 -3.18 -31.70
CA GLN A 568 5.16 -3.46 -31.49
C GLN A 568 4.87 -4.96 -31.55
N GLY A 569 3.93 -5.45 -30.72
CA GLY A 569 3.53 -6.85 -30.66
C GLY A 569 2.82 -7.38 -31.94
N ASN A 570 2.38 -6.50 -32.83
CA ASN A 570 1.77 -6.82 -34.13
C ASN A 570 2.76 -6.76 -35.30
N ALA A 571 4.05 -6.56 -35.03
CA ALA A 571 5.07 -6.59 -36.09
C ALA A 571 5.02 -7.93 -36.83
N PRO A 572 5.06 -7.92 -38.18
CA PRO A 572 5.03 -9.18 -38.95
C PRO A 572 6.36 -9.92 -38.79
N LEU A 573 6.27 -11.12 -38.22
CA LEU A 573 7.38 -12.03 -37.97
C LEU A 573 7.25 -13.30 -38.81
N THR A 574 8.36 -13.89 -39.16
CA THR A 574 8.44 -15.25 -39.73
C THR A 574 8.21 -16.29 -38.64
N VAL A 575 8.02 -17.56 -39.02
CA VAL A 575 7.90 -18.66 -38.06
C VAL A 575 9.16 -18.79 -37.18
N ASP A 576 10.31 -18.39 -37.69
CA ASP A 576 11.61 -18.41 -36.99
C ASP A 576 11.85 -17.18 -36.07
N GLY A 577 10.88 -16.29 -35.94
CA GLY A 577 11.00 -15.08 -35.13
C GLY A 577 11.73 -13.91 -35.81
N SER A 578 12.13 -14.01 -37.07
CA SER A 578 12.79 -12.91 -37.79
C SER A 578 11.75 -11.89 -38.30
N PHE A 579 12.11 -10.62 -38.32
CA PHE A 579 11.25 -9.57 -38.89
C PHE A 579 11.14 -9.70 -40.41
N ILE A 580 9.94 -9.60 -40.94
CA ILE A 580 9.66 -9.66 -42.39
C ILE A 580 10.01 -8.33 -43.07
N ARG A 581 9.88 -7.22 -42.37
CA ARG A 581 10.10 -5.88 -42.88
C ARG A 581 11.48 -5.36 -42.52
N ASP A 582 12.11 -4.60 -43.39
CA ASP A 582 13.38 -3.94 -43.17
C ASP A 582 13.34 -2.80 -42.14
N VAL A 583 12.11 -2.35 -41.80
CA VAL A 583 11.88 -1.31 -40.80
C VAL A 583 10.79 -1.75 -39.85
N VAL A 584 11.00 -1.48 -38.58
CA VAL A 584 10.08 -1.81 -37.50
C VAL A 584 9.62 -0.53 -36.81
N LYS A 585 8.32 -0.43 -36.58
CA LYS A 585 7.77 0.65 -35.73
C LYS A 585 8.02 0.29 -34.28
N CYS A 586 8.72 1.17 -33.59
CA CYS A 586 9.12 0.97 -32.22
C CYS A 586 8.62 2.10 -31.31
N ARG A 587 8.78 1.88 -30.03
CA ARG A 587 8.56 2.84 -28.96
C ARG A 587 9.87 2.99 -28.19
N GLN A 588 10.26 4.21 -27.91
CA GLN A 588 11.39 4.54 -27.04
C GLN A 588 10.95 5.71 -26.16
N ASP A 589 10.80 5.48 -24.86
CA ASP A 589 10.28 6.47 -23.91
C ASP A 589 8.95 7.09 -24.40
N ALA A 590 8.93 8.39 -24.64
CA ALA A 590 7.75 9.10 -25.16
C ALA A 590 7.73 9.18 -26.70
N ASP A 591 8.76 8.71 -27.40
CA ASP A 591 8.92 8.81 -28.86
C ASP A 591 8.57 7.49 -29.56
N TYR A 592 8.23 7.59 -30.84
CA TYR A 592 7.87 6.47 -31.70
C TYR A 592 8.79 6.35 -32.93
N PRO A 593 10.06 5.96 -32.76
CA PRO A 593 10.99 5.83 -33.86
C PRO A 593 10.64 4.67 -34.76
N VAL A 594 11.03 4.78 -36.02
CA VAL A 594 11.02 3.68 -37.00
C VAL A 594 12.47 3.31 -37.27
N VAL A 595 12.86 2.11 -36.86
CA VAL A 595 14.26 1.67 -36.88
C VAL A 595 14.44 0.35 -37.63
N GLY A 596 15.67 0.01 -37.94
CA GLY A 596 16.00 -1.29 -38.51
C GLY A 596 15.89 -2.41 -37.46
N PRO A 597 15.69 -3.68 -37.87
CA PRO A 597 15.59 -4.82 -36.97
C PRO A 597 16.77 -4.99 -36.01
N ASP A 598 17.97 -4.54 -36.43
CA ASP A 598 19.20 -4.68 -35.63
C ASP A 598 19.22 -3.79 -34.39
N GLN A 599 18.41 -2.74 -34.36
CA GLN A 599 18.36 -1.77 -33.26
C GLN A 599 17.27 -2.07 -32.25
N VAL A 600 16.43 -3.09 -32.49
CA VAL A 600 15.31 -3.44 -31.61
C VAL A 600 15.84 -4.29 -30.46
N ASP A 601 15.63 -3.82 -29.23
CA ASP A 601 16.04 -4.55 -28.01
C ASP A 601 14.98 -5.58 -27.58
N TYR A 602 13.73 -5.18 -27.59
CA TYR A 602 12.59 -5.97 -27.11
C TYR A 602 11.38 -5.81 -28.02
N VAL A 603 10.44 -6.74 -27.90
CA VAL A 603 9.14 -6.71 -28.57
C VAL A 603 8.04 -6.99 -27.56
N ASP A 604 6.90 -6.31 -27.70
CA ASP A 604 5.71 -6.55 -26.88
C ASP A 604 5.22 -8.00 -27.05
N VAL A 605 4.74 -8.59 -25.95
CA VAL A 605 4.19 -9.95 -25.94
C VAL A 605 2.87 -10.01 -26.72
N SER A 606 2.02 -9.00 -26.57
CA SER A 606 0.71 -8.90 -27.22
C SER A 606 0.27 -7.45 -27.34
N PRO A 607 -0.46 -7.08 -28.39
CA PRO A 607 -1.10 -5.77 -28.48
C PRO A 607 -2.12 -5.50 -27.37
N GLN A 608 -2.71 -6.55 -26.78
CA GLN A 608 -3.66 -6.46 -25.67
C GLN A 608 -3.01 -6.07 -24.35
N GLN A 609 -1.68 -6.02 -24.30
CA GLN A 609 -0.89 -5.71 -23.12
C GLN A 609 -1.23 -4.35 -22.49
N ILE A 610 -1.72 -3.40 -23.28
CA ILE A 610 -2.09 -2.04 -22.82
C ILE A 610 -3.40 -1.99 -22.04
N ALA A 611 -4.26 -2.97 -22.18
CA ALA A 611 -5.62 -2.98 -21.64
C ALA A 611 -5.70 -3.71 -20.30
N SER A 612 -6.62 -3.26 -19.44
CA SER A 612 -7.04 -4.01 -18.26
C SER A 612 -8.00 -5.15 -18.64
N VAL A 613 -8.38 -5.95 -17.64
CA VAL A 613 -9.33 -7.05 -17.85
C VAL A 613 -10.68 -6.54 -18.40
N SER A 614 -11.26 -5.49 -17.82
CA SER A 614 -12.50 -4.89 -18.32
C SER A 614 -12.36 -4.34 -19.72
N ALA A 615 -11.32 -3.58 -20.00
CA ALA A 615 -11.09 -3.02 -21.33
C ALA A 615 -10.82 -4.11 -22.37
N GLY A 616 -10.19 -5.21 -21.99
CA GLY A 616 -9.92 -6.36 -22.85
C GLY A 616 -11.17 -7.15 -23.25
N LEU A 617 -12.29 -6.96 -22.57
CA LEU A 617 -13.58 -7.58 -22.90
C LEU A 617 -14.38 -6.81 -23.95
N ILE A 618 -14.01 -5.58 -24.28
CA ILE A 618 -14.71 -4.76 -25.27
C ILE A 618 -14.33 -5.24 -26.67
N PRO A 619 -15.27 -5.78 -27.46
CA PRO A 619 -14.99 -6.14 -28.82
C PRO A 619 -14.79 -4.88 -29.67
N PHE A 620 -13.87 -4.93 -30.65
CA PHE A 620 -13.55 -3.82 -31.54
C PHE A 620 -13.13 -2.53 -30.80
N LEU A 621 -12.42 -2.68 -29.70
CA LEU A 621 -11.99 -1.55 -28.86
C LEU A 621 -11.21 -0.49 -29.66
N GLU A 622 -10.42 -0.90 -30.65
CA GLU A 622 -9.63 -0.03 -31.52
C GLU A 622 -10.47 0.93 -32.38
N HIS A 623 -11.76 0.67 -32.53
CA HIS A 623 -12.69 1.53 -33.28
C HIS A 623 -13.43 2.52 -32.39
N ASP A 624 -13.35 2.37 -31.07
CA ASP A 624 -14.04 3.21 -30.10
C ASP A 624 -13.17 4.37 -29.64
N ASP A 625 -13.81 5.51 -29.39
CA ASP A 625 -13.16 6.62 -28.69
C ASP A 625 -12.86 6.24 -27.24
N GLY A 626 -11.71 6.72 -26.70
CA GLY A 626 -11.29 6.39 -25.34
C GLY A 626 -12.33 6.75 -24.28
N HIS A 627 -13.04 7.88 -24.44
CA HIS A 627 -14.09 8.29 -23.51
C HIS A 627 -15.26 7.27 -23.48
N ARG A 628 -15.65 6.75 -24.65
CA ARG A 628 -16.72 5.73 -24.74
C ARG A 628 -16.26 4.37 -24.21
N ALA A 629 -15.02 4.00 -24.45
CA ALA A 629 -14.44 2.80 -23.89
C ALA A 629 -14.39 2.84 -22.35
N LEU A 630 -14.04 3.99 -21.76
CA LEU A 630 -14.10 4.21 -20.32
C LEU A 630 -15.50 4.02 -19.76
N MET A 631 -16.51 4.65 -20.39
CA MET A 631 -17.92 4.48 -19.99
C MET A 631 -18.35 3.01 -20.11
N GLY A 632 -17.97 2.32 -21.19
CA GLY A 632 -18.25 0.91 -21.40
C GLY A 632 -17.64 0.01 -20.32
N CYS A 633 -16.38 0.23 -19.95
CA CYS A 633 -15.73 -0.46 -18.83
C CYS A 633 -16.50 -0.28 -17.53
N ASN A 634 -16.91 0.95 -17.22
CA ASN A 634 -17.65 1.25 -16.00
C ASN A 634 -19.04 0.60 -16.01
N MET A 635 -19.74 0.59 -17.16
CA MET A 635 -21.06 0.00 -17.28
C MET A 635 -21.04 -1.54 -17.22
N MET A 636 -20.03 -2.22 -17.76
CA MET A 636 -19.94 -3.69 -17.67
C MET A 636 -19.89 -4.16 -16.21
N ARG A 637 -19.27 -3.39 -15.31
CA ARG A 637 -19.22 -3.71 -13.88
C ARG A 637 -20.56 -3.54 -13.15
N GLN A 638 -21.51 -2.84 -13.74
CA GLN A 638 -22.85 -2.61 -13.18
C GLN A 638 -23.89 -3.62 -13.69
N ALA A 639 -23.50 -4.54 -14.56
CA ALA A 639 -24.41 -5.53 -15.14
C ALA A 639 -25.01 -6.44 -14.05
N VAL A 640 -26.33 -6.51 -14.00
CA VAL A 640 -27.08 -7.32 -13.03
C VAL A 640 -27.14 -8.77 -13.51
N PRO A 641 -26.87 -9.77 -12.67
CA PRO A 641 -27.08 -11.17 -12.99
C PRO A 641 -28.56 -11.44 -13.28
N LEU A 642 -28.84 -12.02 -14.43
CA LEU A 642 -30.21 -12.35 -14.87
C LEU A 642 -30.58 -13.78 -14.47
N LEU A 643 -31.87 -14.11 -14.53
CA LEU A 643 -32.34 -15.49 -14.37
C LEU A 643 -31.74 -16.42 -15.43
N HIS A 644 -31.64 -15.93 -16.66
CA HIS A 644 -31.02 -16.61 -17.78
C HIS A 644 -30.08 -15.64 -18.48
N ASN A 645 -28.78 -15.92 -18.44
CA ASN A 645 -27.78 -15.15 -19.15
C ASN A 645 -27.45 -15.85 -20.48
N ASP A 646 -27.01 -15.08 -21.46
CA ASP A 646 -26.50 -15.61 -22.72
C ASP A 646 -25.00 -15.27 -22.82
N ALA A 647 -24.21 -16.26 -23.23
CA ALA A 647 -22.82 -16.00 -23.63
C ALA A 647 -22.78 -15.05 -24.84
N PRO A 648 -21.84 -14.11 -24.91
CA PRO A 648 -21.77 -13.17 -26.02
C PRO A 648 -21.47 -13.88 -27.34
N ILE A 649 -22.22 -13.58 -28.40
CA ILE A 649 -21.97 -14.12 -29.74
C ILE A 649 -20.66 -13.57 -30.29
N VAL A 650 -20.40 -12.29 -30.09
CA VAL A 650 -19.13 -11.61 -30.44
C VAL A 650 -18.38 -11.29 -29.16
N GLY A 651 -17.20 -11.88 -29.00
CA GLY A 651 -16.37 -11.72 -27.83
C GLY A 651 -14.89 -11.61 -28.19
N THR A 652 -14.08 -11.33 -27.22
CA THR A 652 -12.61 -11.17 -27.35
C THR A 652 -11.85 -12.46 -27.07
N GLY A 653 -12.49 -13.47 -26.48
CA GLY A 653 -11.87 -14.71 -25.99
C GLY A 653 -11.29 -14.61 -24.59
N LEU A 654 -11.45 -13.48 -23.93
CA LEU A 654 -11.02 -13.28 -22.55
C LEU A 654 -12.10 -13.74 -21.54
N GLU A 655 -13.33 -13.89 -21.97
CA GLU A 655 -14.50 -14.20 -21.15
C GLU A 655 -14.30 -15.50 -20.35
N LYS A 656 -13.74 -16.52 -20.97
CA LYS A 656 -13.45 -17.79 -20.31
C LYS A 656 -12.42 -17.63 -19.20
N GLN A 657 -11.33 -16.92 -19.47
CA GLN A 657 -10.28 -16.67 -18.48
C GLN A 657 -10.79 -15.86 -17.29
N VAL A 658 -11.62 -14.84 -17.52
CA VAL A 658 -12.24 -14.05 -16.46
C VAL A 658 -13.14 -14.91 -15.58
N CYS A 659 -13.93 -15.78 -16.19
CA CYS A 659 -14.82 -16.70 -15.47
C CYS A 659 -14.02 -17.67 -14.59
N GLU A 660 -12.97 -18.28 -15.10
CA GLU A 660 -12.11 -19.20 -14.36
C GLU A 660 -11.38 -18.49 -13.21
N ASP A 661 -10.75 -17.34 -13.48
CA ASP A 661 -9.96 -16.62 -12.50
C ASP A 661 -10.82 -15.93 -11.44
N SER A 662 -12.09 -15.62 -11.72
CA SER A 662 -13.01 -15.06 -10.71
C SER A 662 -13.27 -16.03 -9.57
N ARG A 663 -13.11 -17.34 -9.80
CA ARG A 663 -13.34 -18.41 -8.81
C ARG A 663 -14.74 -18.39 -8.19
N THR A 664 -15.70 -17.84 -8.91
CA THR A 664 -17.10 -17.80 -8.49
C THR A 664 -17.82 -19.12 -8.81
N MET A 665 -17.30 -19.88 -9.79
CA MET A 665 -17.83 -21.19 -10.18
C MET A 665 -17.13 -22.30 -9.39
N VAL A 666 -17.85 -23.39 -9.15
CA VAL A 666 -17.26 -24.61 -8.58
C VAL A 666 -16.49 -25.32 -9.68
N THR A 667 -15.21 -25.59 -9.42
CA THR A 667 -14.32 -26.30 -10.35
C THR A 667 -13.80 -27.58 -9.71
N ALA A 668 -13.45 -28.57 -10.55
CA ALA A 668 -12.83 -29.80 -10.09
C ALA A 668 -11.37 -29.56 -9.66
N GLU A 669 -10.96 -30.04 -8.48
CA GLU A 669 -9.61 -29.87 -7.95
C GLU A 669 -8.60 -30.89 -8.46
N GLY A 670 -9.09 -32.02 -9.00
CA GLY A 670 -8.27 -33.10 -9.51
C GLY A 670 -9.00 -33.92 -10.58
N GLU A 671 -8.36 -35.00 -11.02
CA GLU A 671 -9.00 -35.99 -11.88
C GLU A 671 -9.87 -36.93 -11.05
N GLY A 672 -11.10 -37.21 -11.52
CA GLY A 672 -12.04 -38.05 -10.80
C GLY A 672 -13.31 -38.35 -11.54
N VAL A 673 -14.25 -39.01 -10.87
CA VAL A 673 -15.57 -39.38 -11.40
C VAL A 673 -16.66 -38.81 -10.52
N ILE A 674 -17.67 -38.22 -11.14
CA ILE A 674 -18.82 -37.67 -10.43
C ILE A 674 -19.74 -38.81 -9.99
N GLU A 675 -19.88 -38.99 -8.71
CA GLU A 675 -20.70 -40.02 -8.08
C GLU A 675 -22.17 -39.62 -7.93
N TYR A 676 -22.36 -38.36 -7.53
CA TYR A 676 -23.68 -37.82 -7.23
C TYR A 676 -23.80 -36.37 -7.64
N VAL A 677 -24.95 -36.01 -8.23
CA VAL A 677 -25.29 -34.62 -8.58
C VAL A 677 -26.76 -34.38 -8.26
N ASP A 678 -27.03 -33.31 -7.53
CA ASP A 678 -28.35 -32.70 -7.43
C ASP A 678 -28.25 -31.16 -7.51
N ALA A 679 -29.39 -30.49 -7.34
CA ALA A 679 -29.40 -29.01 -7.43
C ALA A 679 -28.53 -28.29 -6.38
N THR A 680 -28.21 -28.95 -5.27
CA THR A 680 -27.51 -28.37 -4.10
C THR A 680 -26.17 -28.98 -3.80
N THR A 681 -25.89 -30.16 -4.36
CA THR A 681 -24.71 -30.95 -3.98
C THR A 681 -24.10 -31.68 -5.17
N ILE A 682 -22.79 -31.63 -5.28
CA ILE A 682 -21.98 -32.43 -6.20
C ILE A 682 -21.00 -33.24 -5.36
N ARG A 683 -20.92 -34.56 -5.59
CA ARG A 683 -19.93 -35.43 -4.99
C ARG A 683 -19.04 -36.01 -6.05
N ILE A 684 -17.73 -35.85 -5.85
CA ILE A 684 -16.69 -36.33 -6.77
C ILE A 684 -15.79 -37.29 -6.04
N LEU A 685 -15.60 -38.46 -6.62
CA LEU A 685 -14.58 -39.41 -6.18
C LEU A 685 -13.33 -39.12 -7.00
N TYR A 686 -12.31 -38.56 -6.35
CA TYR A 686 -11.04 -38.25 -6.97
C TYR A 686 -10.13 -39.46 -7.08
N ASP A 687 -9.42 -39.56 -8.19
CA ASP A 687 -8.37 -40.54 -8.39
C ASP A 687 -7.16 -40.13 -7.55
N ARG A 688 -6.74 -40.99 -6.63
CA ARG A 688 -5.57 -40.73 -5.77
C ARG A 688 -4.43 -41.63 -6.14
N THR A 689 -3.21 -41.13 -6.08
CA THR A 689 -1.99 -41.93 -6.11
C THR A 689 -1.72 -42.50 -4.70
N GLU A 690 -0.90 -43.56 -4.62
CA GLU A 690 -0.50 -44.13 -3.35
C GLU A 690 0.25 -43.11 -2.46
N ASP A 691 0.99 -42.17 -3.11
CA ASP A 691 1.68 -41.09 -2.41
C ASP A 691 0.68 -40.04 -1.85
N ASP A 692 -0.39 -39.75 -2.59
CA ASP A 692 -1.44 -38.83 -2.12
C ASP A 692 -2.22 -39.41 -0.93
N GLU A 693 -2.47 -40.73 -0.92
CA GLU A 693 -3.12 -41.41 0.22
C GLU A 693 -2.25 -41.37 1.48
N PHE A 694 -0.93 -41.35 1.31
CA PHE A 694 0.00 -41.35 2.45
C PHE A 694 0.21 -39.92 3.01
N VAL A 695 0.19 -38.90 2.14
CA VAL A 695 0.50 -37.49 2.53
C VAL A 695 -0.75 -36.74 2.93
N SER A 696 -1.90 -37.01 2.30
CA SER A 696 -3.14 -36.23 2.52
C SER A 696 -4.15 -37.03 3.34
N PHE A 697 -4.59 -36.47 4.46
CA PHE A 697 -5.68 -36.99 5.30
C PHE A 697 -7.09 -36.68 4.77
N GLU A 698 -7.21 -36.01 3.63
CA GLU A 698 -8.51 -35.70 3.06
C GLU A 698 -9.20 -36.94 2.49
N PRO A 699 -10.53 -37.06 2.58
CA PRO A 699 -11.25 -38.17 1.98
C PRO A 699 -11.21 -38.10 0.44
N ALA A 700 -11.09 -39.26 -0.23
CA ALA A 700 -11.12 -39.34 -1.69
C ALA A 700 -12.47 -38.83 -2.28
N LEU A 701 -13.55 -39.00 -1.54
CA LEU A 701 -14.87 -38.50 -1.86
C LEU A 701 -15.03 -37.08 -1.31
N LYS A 702 -15.10 -36.09 -2.20
CA LYS A 702 -15.30 -34.69 -1.82
C LYS A 702 -16.70 -34.23 -2.19
N GLU A 703 -17.34 -33.53 -1.26
CA GLU A 703 -18.66 -32.98 -1.40
C GLU A 703 -18.57 -31.46 -1.61
N TYR A 704 -19.17 -30.98 -2.69
CA TYR A 704 -19.31 -29.56 -3.00
C TYR A 704 -20.75 -29.13 -2.83
N ARG A 705 -20.96 -28.13 -1.98
CA ARG A 705 -22.27 -27.50 -1.80
C ARG A 705 -22.44 -26.35 -2.77
N ILE A 706 -23.53 -26.34 -3.49
CA ILE A 706 -23.87 -25.36 -4.50
C ILE A 706 -24.72 -24.26 -3.84
N PRO A 707 -24.27 -23.01 -3.81
CA PRO A 707 -25.08 -21.91 -3.27
C PRO A 707 -26.32 -21.67 -4.13
N LYS A 708 -27.46 -21.53 -3.46
CA LYS A 708 -28.77 -21.24 -4.07
C LYS A 708 -29.27 -19.92 -3.51
N PHE A 709 -29.58 -18.97 -4.39
CA PHE A 709 -30.12 -17.65 -4.06
C PHE A 709 -29.40 -16.93 -2.92
N ARG A 710 -28.09 -17.08 -2.83
CA ARG A 710 -27.29 -16.41 -1.81
C ARG A 710 -27.15 -14.93 -2.14
N ARG A 711 -27.41 -14.07 -1.16
CA ARG A 711 -27.26 -12.62 -1.27
C ARG A 711 -25.79 -12.22 -1.46
N THR A 712 -25.54 -11.29 -2.38
CA THR A 712 -24.25 -10.60 -2.51
C THR A 712 -24.26 -9.27 -1.74
N ASN A 713 -23.10 -8.63 -1.64
CA ASN A 713 -22.98 -7.32 -0.97
C ASN A 713 -23.87 -6.23 -1.59
N GLN A 714 -24.15 -6.28 -2.88
CA GLN A 714 -25.04 -5.37 -3.61
C GLN A 714 -26.45 -5.89 -3.75
N ASN A 715 -26.86 -6.83 -2.92
CA ASN A 715 -28.20 -7.44 -2.93
C ASN A 715 -28.54 -8.20 -4.23
N MET A 716 -27.53 -8.59 -4.99
CA MET A 716 -27.68 -9.50 -6.13
C MET A 716 -27.78 -10.94 -5.64
N THR A 717 -28.08 -11.84 -6.52
CA THR A 717 -28.29 -13.25 -6.19
C THR A 717 -27.23 -14.13 -6.85
N ILE A 718 -26.55 -14.94 -6.05
CA ILE A 718 -25.72 -16.04 -6.52
C ILE A 718 -26.59 -17.29 -6.51
N ASP A 719 -26.96 -17.77 -7.70
CA ASP A 719 -27.68 -19.02 -7.92
C ASP A 719 -26.91 -19.86 -8.93
N LEU A 720 -26.19 -20.86 -8.45
CA LEU A 720 -25.41 -21.76 -9.28
C LEU A 720 -26.21 -23.01 -9.62
N ARG A 721 -26.04 -23.48 -10.86
CA ARG A 721 -26.66 -24.69 -11.39
C ARG A 721 -25.59 -25.66 -11.84
N PRO A 722 -25.69 -26.97 -11.54
CA PRO A 722 -24.76 -27.97 -12.03
C PRO A 722 -24.93 -28.16 -13.55
N ILE A 723 -23.82 -28.24 -14.25
CA ILE A 723 -23.76 -28.56 -15.68
C ILE A 723 -23.21 -29.96 -15.93
N CYS A 724 -22.71 -30.63 -14.90
CA CYS A 724 -22.13 -31.94 -14.96
C CYS A 724 -23.18 -33.06 -14.74
N ASN A 725 -22.88 -34.26 -15.19
CA ASN A 725 -23.77 -35.42 -15.06
C ASN A 725 -23.12 -36.51 -14.20
N LYS A 726 -23.94 -37.29 -13.51
CA LYS A 726 -23.50 -38.46 -12.75
C LYS A 726 -22.75 -39.42 -13.67
N GLY A 727 -21.57 -39.92 -13.21
CA GLY A 727 -20.72 -40.82 -13.96
C GLY A 727 -19.78 -40.15 -14.97
N GLN A 728 -19.86 -38.83 -15.12
CA GLN A 728 -18.94 -38.06 -15.95
C GLN A 728 -17.54 -38.04 -15.31
N ARG A 729 -16.52 -38.26 -16.13
CA ARG A 729 -15.11 -38.10 -15.72
C ARG A 729 -14.72 -36.64 -15.90
N VAL A 730 -14.08 -36.08 -14.85
CA VAL A 730 -13.65 -34.69 -14.79
C VAL A 730 -12.13 -34.61 -14.63
N LYS A 731 -11.54 -33.54 -15.12
CA LYS A 731 -10.13 -33.19 -14.97
C LYS A 731 -9.98 -31.98 -14.06
N LYS A 732 -8.78 -31.80 -13.55
CA LYS A 732 -8.45 -30.59 -12.76
C LYS A 732 -8.75 -29.32 -13.56
N GLY A 733 -9.56 -28.41 -12.97
CA GLY A 733 -9.95 -27.14 -13.56
C GLY A 733 -11.25 -27.20 -14.38
N ASP A 734 -11.89 -28.37 -14.56
CA ASP A 734 -13.19 -28.43 -15.23
C ASP A 734 -14.26 -27.72 -14.41
N ILE A 735 -15.07 -26.88 -15.07
CA ILE A 735 -16.15 -26.14 -14.45
C ILE A 735 -17.35 -27.04 -14.27
N LEU A 736 -17.88 -27.11 -13.05
CA LEU A 736 -18.97 -27.99 -12.65
C LEU A 736 -20.32 -27.30 -12.59
N THR A 737 -20.33 -25.99 -12.45
CA THR A 737 -21.52 -25.18 -12.25
C THR A 737 -21.56 -23.98 -13.18
N GLU A 738 -22.74 -23.46 -13.43
CA GLU A 738 -22.99 -22.20 -14.14
C GLU A 738 -24.02 -21.35 -13.37
N GLY A 739 -24.18 -20.13 -13.76
CA GLY A 739 -25.06 -19.14 -13.12
C GLY A 739 -24.26 -17.93 -12.66
N TYR A 740 -24.86 -16.99 -12.00
CA TYR A 740 -24.22 -15.76 -11.57
C TYR A 740 -23.44 -15.07 -12.70
N ALA A 741 -24.18 -14.67 -13.75
CA ALA A 741 -23.65 -14.04 -14.96
C ALA A 741 -22.59 -14.88 -15.71
N THR A 742 -22.77 -16.19 -15.74
CA THR A 742 -21.92 -17.11 -16.49
C THR A 742 -22.77 -18.14 -17.24
N GLU A 743 -22.29 -18.54 -18.40
CA GLU A 743 -22.90 -19.60 -19.22
C GLU A 743 -21.80 -20.44 -19.88
N ASN A 744 -21.85 -21.75 -19.72
CA ASN A 744 -20.89 -22.70 -20.31
C ASN A 744 -19.43 -22.38 -20.00
N GLY A 745 -19.14 -21.84 -18.80
CA GLY A 745 -17.79 -21.44 -18.39
C GLY A 745 -17.31 -20.12 -19.00
N GLU A 746 -18.15 -19.36 -19.65
CA GLU A 746 -17.87 -18.03 -20.19
C GLU A 746 -18.65 -16.97 -19.42
N LEU A 747 -18.07 -15.78 -19.31
CA LEU A 747 -18.73 -14.64 -18.69
C LEU A 747 -19.90 -14.18 -19.57
N ALA A 748 -21.10 -14.18 -19.00
CA ALA A 748 -22.35 -13.77 -19.63
C ALA A 748 -22.99 -12.63 -18.83
N LEU A 749 -22.69 -11.40 -19.17
CA LEU A 749 -23.15 -10.20 -18.41
C LEU A 749 -24.59 -9.81 -18.73
N GLY A 750 -25.23 -10.42 -19.74
CA GLY A 750 -26.56 -10.04 -20.15
C GLY A 750 -27.15 -11.00 -21.15
N ARG A 751 -27.92 -10.46 -22.09
CA ARG A 751 -28.61 -11.18 -23.16
C ARG A 751 -28.20 -10.63 -24.51
N ASN A 752 -28.18 -11.48 -25.52
CA ASN A 752 -27.99 -11.06 -26.92
C ASN A 752 -29.32 -10.56 -27.47
N LEU A 753 -29.40 -9.29 -27.82
CA LEU A 753 -30.62 -8.63 -28.29
C LEU A 753 -30.43 -8.11 -29.71
N LEU A 754 -31.50 -8.20 -30.49
CA LEU A 754 -31.55 -7.55 -31.80
C LEU A 754 -31.81 -6.05 -31.59
N VAL A 755 -30.87 -5.21 -32.03
CA VAL A 755 -30.92 -3.76 -31.85
C VAL A 755 -31.02 -3.04 -33.18
N ALA A 756 -31.89 -2.04 -33.26
CA ALA A 756 -31.94 -1.09 -34.37
C ALA A 756 -31.37 0.27 -33.94
N TYR A 757 -30.42 0.78 -34.69
CA TYR A 757 -29.83 2.10 -34.46
C TYR A 757 -30.53 3.15 -35.30
N ILE A 758 -31.58 3.74 -34.74
CA ILE A 758 -32.43 4.71 -35.44
C ILE A 758 -33.02 5.72 -34.46
N PRO A 759 -33.12 7.02 -34.78
CA PRO A 759 -33.89 7.97 -34.00
C PRO A 759 -35.36 7.56 -34.05
N TRP A 760 -36.02 7.47 -32.87
CA TRP A 760 -37.40 7.03 -32.86
C TRP A 760 -38.32 7.95 -32.05
N LYS A 761 -39.02 8.87 -32.71
CA LYS A 761 -40.01 9.81 -32.13
C LYS A 761 -39.51 10.58 -30.90
N GLY A 762 -38.23 10.74 -30.74
CA GLY A 762 -37.62 11.40 -29.58
C GLY A 762 -37.57 10.57 -28.30
N TYR A 763 -38.11 9.34 -28.29
CA TYR A 763 -38.08 8.52 -27.05
C TYR A 763 -36.72 7.86 -26.74
N ASN A 764 -35.78 7.89 -27.69
CA ASN A 764 -34.42 7.39 -27.50
C ASN A 764 -33.38 8.52 -27.51
N TYR A 765 -33.80 9.74 -27.07
CA TYR A 765 -32.90 10.88 -26.91
C TYR A 765 -31.95 10.72 -25.68
N GLU A 766 -30.68 11.08 -25.83
CA GLU A 766 -29.67 11.02 -24.79
C GLU A 766 -29.58 9.68 -24.03
N ASP A 767 -29.05 8.65 -24.67
CA ASP A 767 -28.85 7.32 -24.09
C ASP A 767 -30.13 6.57 -23.68
N ALA A 768 -31.31 7.13 -23.95
CA ALA A 768 -32.58 6.44 -23.75
C ALA A 768 -32.75 5.29 -24.77
N VAL A 769 -33.39 4.21 -24.34
CA VAL A 769 -33.60 3.00 -25.13
C VAL A 769 -35.08 2.67 -25.13
N VAL A 770 -35.62 2.40 -26.30
CA VAL A 770 -36.98 1.85 -26.46
C VAL A 770 -36.87 0.36 -26.51
N ILE A 771 -37.58 -0.35 -25.65
CA ILE A 771 -37.59 -1.82 -25.59
C ILE A 771 -38.88 -2.41 -26.11
N SER A 772 -38.80 -3.64 -26.62
CA SER A 772 -39.97 -4.40 -27.03
C SER A 772 -40.74 -4.97 -25.81
N GLU A 773 -42.07 -5.02 -25.88
CA GLU A 773 -42.93 -5.67 -24.88
C GLU A 773 -42.56 -7.14 -24.64
N ARG A 774 -42.05 -7.82 -25.67
CA ARG A 774 -41.53 -9.18 -25.59
C ARG A 774 -40.52 -9.38 -24.49
N MET A 775 -39.64 -8.39 -24.28
CA MET A 775 -38.61 -8.46 -23.25
C MET A 775 -39.18 -8.55 -21.85
N VAL A 776 -40.31 -7.90 -21.59
CA VAL A 776 -41.03 -7.98 -20.33
C VAL A 776 -41.84 -9.26 -20.20
N ARG A 777 -42.57 -9.62 -21.27
CA ARG A 777 -43.44 -10.80 -21.28
C ARG A 777 -42.66 -12.10 -21.12
N ASP A 778 -41.51 -12.23 -21.79
CA ASP A 778 -40.72 -13.47 -21.85
C ASP A 778 -39.63 -13.49 -20.78
N ASP A 779 -39.66 -12.60 -19.79
CA ASP A 779 -38.68 -12.48 -18.67
C ASP A 779 -37.20 -12.40 -19.14
N VAL A 780 -36.95 -11.70 -20.24
CA VAL A 780 -35.62 -11.66 -20.87
C VAL A 780 -34.58 -10.99 -19.99
N LEU A 781 -34.94 -9.90 -19.30
CA LEU A 781 -34.06 -9.14 -18.42
C LEU A 781 -34.48 -9.22 -16.93
N THR A 782 -35.21 -10.23 -16.57
CA THR A 782 -35.68 -10.42 -15.20
C THR A 782 -34.56 -10.88 -14.31
N SER A 783 -34.46 -10.27 -13.12
CA SER A 783 -33.45 -10.55 -12.10
C SER A 783 -34.10 -10.76 -10.73
N VAL A 784 -33.38 -11.44 -9.86
CA VAL A 784 -33.78 -11.67 -8.46
C VAL A 784 -32.83 -10.89 -7.55
N HIS A 785 -33.39 -10.07 -6.66
CA HIS A 785 -32.65 -9.31 -5.67
C HIS A 785 -33.01 -9.80 -4.29
N VAL A 786 -32.02 -9.91 -3.39
CA VAL A 786 -32.21 -10.37 -2.03
C VAL A 786 -31.77 -9.28 -1.06
N ASP A 787 -32.73 -8.67 -0.36
CA ASP A 787 -32.47 -7.69 0.67
C ASP A 787 -32.54 -8.35 2.05
N GLU A 788 -31.59 -8.01 2.91
CA GLU A 788 -31.52 -8.50 4.28
C GLU A 788 -31.77 -7.36 5.26
N TYR A 789 -32.74 -7.56 6.15
CA TYR A 789 -33.05 -6.65 7.24
C TYR A 789 -32.77 -7.34 8.57
N SER A 790 -31.93 -6.76 9.40
CA SER A 790 -31.59 -7.28 10.71
C SER A 790 -31.90 -6.28 11.80
N LEU A 791 -32.36 -6.79 12.93
CA LEU A 791 -32.70 -5.98 14.11
C LEU A 791 -32.24 -6.72 15.36
N ASP A 792 -31.57 -6.02 16.26
CA ASP A 792 -31.07 -6.57 17.51
C ASP A 792 -31.98 -6.15 18.68
N VAL A 793 -32.17 -7.06 19.61
CA VAL A 793 -32.80 -6.78 20.93
C VAL A 793 -31.67 -6.45 21.91
N ARG A 794 -31.81 -5.32 22.57
CA ARG A 794 -30.82 -4.83 23.54
C ARG A 794 -31.42 -4.74 24.94
N GLU A 795 -30.58 -5.00 25.93
CA GLU A 795 -30.93 -4.67 27.31
C GLU A 795 -30.66 -3.18 27.53
N THR A 796 -31.73 -2.43 27.82
CA THR A 796 -31.62 -1.01 28.11
C THR A 796 -31.71 -0.78 29.62
N LYS A 797 -31.24 0.37 30.12
CA LYS A 797 -31.37 0.77 31.53
C LYS A 797 -32.83 0.82 32.01
N ARG A 798 -33.78 0.80 31.10
CA ARG A 798 -35.23 0.93 31.34
C ARG A 798 -35.99 -0.39 31.19
N GLY A 799 -35.30 -1.47 30.87
CA GLY A 799 -35.86 -2.80 30.62
C GLY A 799 -35.32 -3.44 29.36
N VAL A 800 -35.67 -4.69 29.17
CA VAL A 800 -35.29 -5.48 28.01
C VAL A 800 -36.23 -5.15 26.86
N GLU A 801 -35.67 -4.94 25.67
CA GLU A 801 -36.46 -4.88 24.43
C GLU A 801 -36.97 -6.28 24.10
N GLU A 802 -38.07 -6.39 23.38
CA GLU A 802 -38.73 -7.65 23.08
C GLU A 802 -39.21 -7.70 21.63
N PHE A 803 -39.06 -8.82 20.99
CA PHE A 803 -39.70 -9.09 19.70
C PHE A 803 -41.13 -9.60 19.95
N THR A 804 -42.11 -9.00 19.31
CA THR A 804 -43.51 -9.41 19.40
C THR A 804 -44.33 -8.93 18.19
N SER A 805 -45.35 -9.70 17.85
CA SER A 805 -46.37 -9.29 16.87
C SER A 805 -47.37 -8.29 17.41
N ASP A 806 -47.49 -8.23 18.75
CA ASP A 806 -48.38 -7.30 19.42
C ASP A 806 -47.76 -5.90 19.57
N ILE A 807 -47.93 -5.07 18.57
CA ILE A 807 -47.35 -3.73 18.50
C ILE A 807 -48.48 -2.72 18.79
N PRO A 808 -48.37 -1.87 19.84
CA PRO A 808 -49.38 -0.87 20.15
C PRO A 808 -49.56 0.17 19.03
N ASN A 809 -50.80 0.62 18.83
CA ASN A 809 -51.18 1.65 17.85
C ASN A 809 -50.84 1.31 16.40
N VAL A 810 -50.82 0.05 16.04
CA VAL A 810 -50.67 -0.45 14.67
C VAL A 810 -51.93 -1.28 14.34
N SER A 811 -52.42 -1.18 13.08
CA SER A 811 -53.56 -1.98 12.64
C SER A 811 -53.15 -3.45 12.55
N GLU A 812 -54.11 -4.32 12.91
CA GLU A 812 -53.90 -5.78 12.76
C GLU A 812 -53.61 -6.19 11.31
N GLU A 813 -54.05 -5.41 10.35
CA GLU A 813 -53.79 -5.63 8.94
C GLU A 813 -52.31 -5.48 8.57
N ALA A 814 -51.58 -4.55 9.21
CA ALA A 814 -50.14 -4.37 9.00
C ALA A 814 -49.27 -5.43 9.68
N THR A 815 -49.81 -6.14 10.69
CA THR A 815 -49.12 -7.18 11.45
C THR A 815 -49.59 -8.59 11.13
N LYS A 816 -50.52 -8.76 10.17
CA LYS A 816 -51.13 -10.04 9.82
C LYS A 816 -50.16 -11.14 9.44
N ASP A 817 -49.02 -10.76 8.84
CA ASP A 817 -48.00 -11.65 8.35
C ASP A 817 -46.85 -11.91 9.33
N LEU A 818 -46.93 -11.36 10.55
CA LEU A 818 -45.97 -11.62 11.62
C LEU A 818 -46.31 -12.91 12.36
N ASP A 819 -45.31 -13.68 12.72
CA ASP A 819 -45.44 -14.81 13.63
C ASP A 819 -45.47 -14.36 15.11
N ASP A 820 -45.60 -15.32 16.04
CA ASP A 820 -45.62 -15.03 17.48
C ASP A 820 -44.34 -14.36 17.99
N ASN A 821 -43.24 -14.54 17.30
CA ASN A 821 -41.93 -13.89 17.57
C ASN A 821 -41.78 -12.51 16.92
N GLY A 822 -42.82 -12.01 16.27
CA GLY A 822 -42.76 -10.69 15.61
C GLY A 822 -41.95 -10.65 14.32
N ILE A 823 -41.61 -11.78 13.74
CA ILE A 823 -40.88 -11.88 12.45
C ILE A 823 -41.90 -12.28 11.37
N VAL A 824 -41.73 -11.71 10.19
CA VAL A 824 -42.58 -12.05 9.06
C VAL A 824 -42.44 -13.55 8.70
N ARG A 825 -43.56 -14.21 8.43
CA ARG A 825 -43.58 -15.63 8.05
C ARG A 825 -42.99 -15.87 6.67
N VAL A 826 -42.38 -17.02 6.47
CA VAL A 826 -41.85 -17.45 5.16
C VAL A 826 -43.00 -17.60 4.14
N GLY A 827 -42.81 -17.02 2.95
CA GLY A 827 -43.79 -17.02 1.87
C GLY A 827 -44.82 -15.88 1.89
N ALA A 828 -44.73 -14.97 2.85
CA ALA A 828 -45.58 -13.80 2.89
C ALA A 828 -45.20 -12.81 1.77
N ARG A 829 -46.22 -12.25 1.13
CA ARG A 829 -46.05 -11.15 0.18
C ARG A 829 -46.06 -9.84 0.94
N ILE A 830 -44.97 -9.10 0.83
CA ILE A 830 -44.76 -7.82 1.52
C ILE A 830 -45.02 -6.66 0.58
N GLU A 831 -45.78 -5.69 1.04
CA GLU A 831 -46.08 -4.46 0.32
C GLU A 831 -45.50 -3.23 1.07
N PRO A 832 -45.33 -2.08 0.38
CA PRO A 832 -44.86 -0.86 1.04
C PRO A 832 -45.76 -0.45 2.21
N GLY A 833 -45.25 -0.36 3.41
CA GLY A 833 -45.97 -0.02 4.63
C GLY A 833 -46.20 -1.21 5.57
N ASP A 834 -45.96 -2.44 5.13
CA ASP A 834 -46.05 -3.63 5.99
C ASP A 834 -44.88 -3.70 6.98
N ILE A 835 -45.15 -4.30 8.13
CA ILE A 835 -44.16 -4.47 9.19
C ILE A 835 -43.54 -5.86 9.01
N MET A 836 -42.21 -5.90 8.84
CA MET A 836 -41.47 -7.16 8.69
C MET A 836 -40.97 -7.70 10.03
N ILE A 837 -40.60 -6.83 10.95
CA ILE A 837 -40.14 -7.20 12.28
C ILE A 837 -40.80 -6.29 13.30
N GLY A 838 -41.44 -6.89 14.29
CA GLY A 838 -42.06 -6.19 15.42
C GLY A 838 -41.12 -6.17 16.63
N LYS A 839 -40.68 -4.97 17.02
CA LYS A 839 -39.81 -4.77 18.21
C LYS A 839 -40.43 -3.71 19.09
N ILE A 840 -40.52 -3.98 20.38
CA ILE A 840 -40.95 -3.06 21.39
C ILE A 840 -39.84 -2.71 22.36
N SER A 841 -39.70 -1.41 22.64
CA SER A 841 -38.72 -0.92 23.61
C SER A 841 -39.46 -0.22 24.78
N PRO A 842 -39.10 -0.49 26.05
CA PRO A 842 -39.73 0.17 27.17
C PRO A 842 -39.40 1.67 27.16
N LYS A 843 -40.42 2.51 27.15
CA LYS A 843 -40.27 3.97 27.36
C LYS A 843 -40.04 4.25 28.84
N GLY A 844 -39.06 5.12 29.10
CA GLY A 844 -38.91 5.67 30.42
C GLY A 844 -40.15 6.49 30.83
N GLU A 845 -40.42 6.54 32.12
CA GLU A 845 -41.39 7.48 32.65
C GLU A 845 -40.96 8.89 32.24
N SER A 846 -41.60 9.44 31.22
CA SER A 846 -41.64 10.88 31.07
C SER A 846 -42.45 11.39 32.28
N ASP A 847 -42.02 12.46 32.91
CA ASP A 847 -42.83 13.11 33.93
C ASP A 847 -44.23 13.23 33.39
N PRO A 848 -45.22 12.55 34.01
CA PRO A 848 -46.55 12.53 33.49
C PRO A 848 -47.10 13.96 33.52
N SER A 849 -47.76 14.37 32.44
CA SER A 849 -48.42 15.67 32.41
C SER A 849 -49.42 15.80 33.61
N PRO A 850 -49.71 16.98 34.05
CA PRO A 850 -50.65 17.18 35.15
C PRO A 850 -51.99 16.47 34.94
N GLU A 851 -52.45 16.38 33.72
CA GLU A 851 -53.67 15.68 33.29
C GLU A 851 -53.53 14.15 33.41
N GLU A 852 -52.36 13.64 33.07
CA GLU A 852 -52.02 12.21 33.16
C GLU A 852 -51.83 11.77 34.61
N LYS A 853 -51.29 12.65 35.49
CA LYS A 853 -51.25 12.45 36.96
C LYS A 853 -52.63 12.36 37.53
N LEU A 854 -53.56 13.21 37.08
CA LEU A 854 -54.94 13.20 37.52
C LEU A 854 -55.67 11.93 37.06
N LEU A 855 -55.50 11.51 35.82
CA LEU A 855 -56.04 10.27 35.28
C LEU A 855 -55.51 9.03 36.02
N ARG A 856 -54.24 8.97 36.34
CA ARG A 856 -53.64 7.89 37.14
C ARG A 856 -54.19 7.86 38.59
N ALA A 857 -54.48 9.03 39.15
CA ALA A 857 -55.08 9.13 40.49
C ALA A 857 -56.56 8.70 40.52
N ILE A 858 -57.33 8.91 39.44
CA ILE A 858 -58.74 8.57 39.34
C ILE A 858 -58.97 7.10 38.99
N PHE A 859 -58.17 6.52 38.05
CA PHE A 859 -58.41 5.18 37.54
C PHE A 859 -57.52 4.07 38.10
N GLY A 860 -56.67 4.39 39.08
CA GLY A 860 -55.68 3.43 39.63
C GLY A 860 -54.56 3.06 38.67
N ARG A 861 -53.51 2.53 39.22
CA ARG A 861 -52.37 2.03 38.44
C ARG A 861 -52.77 0.84 37.56
N SER A 862 -53.17 1.06 36.33
CA SER A 862 -53.05 0.02 35.34
C SER A 862 -51.57 -0.06 34.90
N GLU A 863 -50.96 -1.23 35.00
CA GLU A 863 -49.66 -1.53 34.41
C GLU A 863 -49.80 -1.54 32.90
N GLU A 864 -50.01 -0.40 32.28
CA GLU A 864 -49.81 -0.27 30.84
C GLU A 864 -48.31 -0.18 30.57
N ARG A 865 -47.72 -1.26 30.05
CA ARG A 865 -46.44 -1.26 29.37
C ARG A 865 -46.52 -0.24 28.22
N ARG A 866 -45.95 0.93 28.42
CA ARG A 866 -45.87 1.94 27.35
C ARG A 866 -44.74 1.57 26.40
N VAL A 867 -45.12 1.18 25.23
CA VAL A 867 -44.27 0.71 24.18
C VAL A 867 -44.10 1.80 23.12
N GLY A 868 -42.86 2.09 22.75
CA GLY A 868 -42.54 3.04 21.71
C GLY A 868 -42.49 2.43 20.34
N LYS A 869 -43.06 3.14 19.38
CA LYS A 869 -42.92 2.84 17.97
C LYS A 869 -41.51 3.14 17.51
N GLU A 870 -40.76 2.12 17.17
CA GLU A 870 -39.62 2.25 16.25
C GLU A 870 -39.56 1.02 15.41
N CYS A 871 -39.80 1.17 14.17
CA CYS A 871 -39.36 0.47 12.95
C CYS A 871 -40.47 0.46 11.92
N ARG A 872 -40.62 1.57 11.23
CA ARG A 872 -41.22 1.57 9.89
C ARG A 872 -40.07 1.72 8.91
N SER A 873 -39.62 0.65 8.28
CA SER A 873 -38.89 0.79 7.02
C SER A 873 -39.89 1.18 5.95
N ARG A 874 -39.92 2.46 5.61
CA ARG A 874 -40.61 2.92 4.42
C ARG A 874 -39.72 2.60 3.24
N TRP A 875 -40.14 1.67 2.42
CA TRP A 875 -39.58 1.47 1.10
C TRP A 875 -39.98 2.65 0.23
N SER A 876 -39.00 3.42 -0.23
CA SER A 876 -39.19 4.43 -1.26
C SER A 876 -38.80 3.83 -2.59
N PRO A 877 -39.63 3.86 -3.63
CA PRO A 877 -39.29 3.34 -4.95
C PRO A 877 -38.31 4.23 -5.73
N TYR A 878 -37.71 5.24 -5.09
CA TYR A 878 -36.74 6.16 -5.72
C TYR A 878 -35.47 6.23 -4.88
N HIS A 879 -34.58 5.30 -5.16
CA HIS A 879 -33.13 5.53 -5.12
C HIS A 879 -32.42 4.47 -5.89
#